data_97c8c64ba5a39421bafc3f1670f78d58
#
_entry.id   97c8c64ba5a39421bafc3f1670f78d58
#
_cell.length_a   1.000
_cell.length_b   1.000
_cell.length_c   1.000
_cell.angle_alpha   90.00
_cell.angle_beta   90.00
_cell.angle_gamma   90.00
#
_symmetry.space_group_name_H-M   'P 1'
#
loop_
_entity.id
_entity.type
_entity.pdbx_description
1 polymer ?
#
loop_
_entity_poly.entity_id
_entity_poly.type
_entity_poly.pdbx_seq_one_letter_code
_entity_poly.pdbx_strand_id
1 'polypeptide(L)'
;MFIANLCAVKQVKMYKQQNFLRHFLFLFFFSLLSFQAFCGVIKGTIVDKKTREPLFGATIQVAGTAFGTVADREGRYTLNVDTGTYTLIVKFVGYQDLIREGVKVAENQEIHFELEPDTETLDEVKVTARKNLENERVLQVERQNATIAIENMGAKEMSLKGISNVEEGVKKITGISVANAGQLIVRGLGDRYSTTTLNGLPIASPNPDNKLIPLDLFPSATVKNITVSKVYVVQSFADYSGAHIDIGTKVHTGEDFFSVGMNVGGVFNTLGKDFYYSDREGSLLKTGNIDSKYLDMPYSSFEEKVKEKDIFGTSFVIEKKTALPDFSGNVGWGKSFGKLNVLLSMGAGNEKQILKDAFVKQFTAQGRVLNMFRYNSYITKFKIAALAGLSYTFRHSDYLNYSLFYARNAIDEFMERDGFDSEGVTLRGSNSVYHAYSLLNNQLSGHHEWGERWELNWAGSYGMTGSDEPDRRQVMFRKNENTSKLSLFLLNQQETMRYFGELDENELVGDVKVAYRFGEKNRLHFGATYKRKTRDFRCASFYYNLDNLPSPEIFNIYDTDSYLNFENVANGNILIKRSYQPRNRYKAESKAYAAFAEVDFFPFPTLLINIGVRYEQINQSVDYFDDGSIKRKSELKNGDIFPALNIKYTIGERNSLRFAVSRTVTRPAFVEMAPFLYRESYGSAAIRGNAAIQNGYNINVDLRYDLFSKKNNDMFSATLYFKQLNDPIERVQEAEGGSAVHTFRNSKNGIAMGVEVEMRKEVFKNFRLGLNGSYMYTDVKLPKDGGIYTDNQRALQGASPYLINADISYAPYLRGGDDRMILALVYNVQGPRIHSVGIFGLGDNKQLTLHTLDWVGSYSLGHHWSFKLTVKDLLNSKVRFRQDVPQINDKLEVEAFRPGTNAEIGFTYKF
;
A
#
# COMPACT_ATOMS: atom_id res chain seq x y z
N MET A 1 -35.20 41.14 7.08
CA MET A 1 -34.21 41.18 8.19
C MET A 1 -33.53 39.85 8.52
N PHE A 2 -34.11 38.73 8.11
CA PHE A 2 -33.50 37.35 8.33
C PHE A 2 -32.47 36.95 7.27
N ILE A 3 -32.50 37.48 6.07
CA ILE A 3 -31.57 37.13 4.95
C ILE A 3 -30.26 37.90 5.09
N ALA A 4 -30.21 39.03 5.71
CA ALA A 4 -29.00 39.83 5.95
C ALA A 4 -28.06 39.19 7.01
N ASN A 5 -28.62 38.50 7.99
CA ASN A 5 -27.83 37.82 9.03
C ASN A 5 -27.19 36.51 8.59
N LEU A 6 -27.76 35.80 7.59
CA LEU A 6 -27.14 34.57 7.04
C LEU A 6 -25.94 34.88 6.16
N CYS A 7 -25.94 36.00 5.43
CA CYS A 7 -24.79 36.43 4.63
C CYS A 7 -23.61 36.91 5.50
N ALA A 8 -23.89 37.59 6.63
CA ALA A 8 -22.84 38.06 7.54
C ALA A 8 -22.13 36.90 8.26
N VAL A 9 -22.86 35.85 8.66
CA VAL A 9 -22.25 34.67 9.31
C VAL A 9 -21.41 33.83 8.33
N LYS A 10 -21.83 33.77 7.05
CA LYS A 10 -21.06 33.07 6.01
C LYS A 10 -19.78 33.82 5.63
N GLN A 11 -19.85 35.17 5.58
CA GLN A 11 -18.65 35.97 5.32
C GLN A 11 -17.65 35.96 6.48
N VAL A 12 -18.11 35.97 7.73
CA VAL A 12 -17.22 35.88 8.90
C VAL A 12 -16.55 34.52 9.01
N LYS A 13 -17.22 33.41 8.61
CA LYS A 13 -16.61 32.09 8.59
C LYS A 13 -15.59 31.94 7.46
N MET A 14 -15.84 32.47 6.28
CA MET A 14 -14.87 32.50 5.17
C MET A 14 -13.67 33.41 5.46
N TYR A 15 -13.91 34.54 6.14
CA TYR A 15 -12.84 35.47 6.50
C TYR A 15 -11.92 34.91 7.60
N LYS A 16 -12.45 34.12 8.55
CA LYS A 16 -11.62 33.40 9.54
C LYS A 16 -10.80 32.30 8.93
N GLN A 17 -11.31 31.53 7.94
CA GLN A 17 -10.52 30.51 7.25
C GLN A 17 -9.43 31.12 6.34
N GLN A 18 -9.73 32.22 5.66
CA GLN A 18 -8.73 32.92 4.85
C GLN A 18 -7.63 33.58 5.71
N ASN A 19 -7.99 34.09 6.88
CA ASN A 19 -7.02 34.68 7.80
C ASN A 19 -6.14 33.62 8.46
N PHE A 20 -6.64 32.44 8.79
CA PHE A 20 -5.84 31.35 9.31
C PHE A 20 -4.81 30.87 8.27
N LEU A 21 -5.22 30.68 7.00
CA LEU A 21 -4.33 30.31 5.92
C LEU A 21 -3.29 31.42 5.60
N ARG A 22 -3.71 32.70 5.68
CA ARG A 22 -2.79 33.85 5.53
C ARG A 22 -1.78 33.95 6.67
N HIS A 23 -2.20 33.74 7.92
CA HIS A 23 -1.29 33.76 9.07
C HIS A 23 -0.36 32.54 9.07
N PHE A 24 -0.84 31.37 8.64
CA PHE A 24 -0.03 30.17 8.49
C PHE A 24 0.99 30.32 7.36
N LEU A 25 0.60 30.83 6.20
CA LEU A 25 1.52 31.16 5.11
C LEU A 25 2.50 32.28 5.49
N PHE A 26 2.08 33.26 6.29
CA PHE A 26 2.95 34.33 6.75
C PHE A 26 3.96 33.83 7.79
N LEU A 27 3.55 32.96 8.72
CA LEU A 27 4.47 32.28 9.65
C LEU A 27 5.45 31.33 8.93
N PHE A 28 4.98 30.65 7.90
CA PHE A 28 5.83 29.82 7.04
C PHE A 28 6.86 30.67 6.27
N PHE A 29 6.41 31.80 5.69
CA PHE A 29 7.31 32.72 4.99
C PHE A 29 8.26 33.46 5.94
N PHE A 30 7.82 33.78 7.15
CA PHE A 30 8.67 34.47 8.14
C PHE A 30 9.71 33.54 8.77
N SER A 31 9.43 32.23 8.88
CA SER A 31 10.43 31.23 9.28
C SER A 31 11.51 31.00 8.23
N LEU A 32 11.26 31.38 6.97
CA LEU A 32 12.19 31.28 5.85
C LEU A 32 13.21 32.48 5.78
N LEU A 33 12.98 33.55 6.55
CA LEU A 33 13.75 34.79 6.41
C LEU A 33 14.86 35.01 7.45
N SER A 34 15.10 34.07 8.36
CA SER A 34 16.10 34.26 9.40
C SER A 34 16.97 33.03 9.53
N PHE A 35 18.09 32.99 8.83
CA PHE A 35 19.37 32.44 9.32
C PHE A 35 20.34 32.29 8.15
N GLN A 36 21.33 33.14 8.11
CA GLN A 36 22.57 32.90 7.35
C GLN A 36 23.44 31.98 8.20
N ALA A 37 23.49 30.69 7.88
CA ALA A 37 24.50 29.80 8.45
C ALA A 37 25.75 29.84 7.55
N PHE A 38 26.88 30.16 8.13
CA PHE A 38 28.20 30.04 7.48
C PHE A 38 28.56 28.54 7.48
N CYS A 39 28.51 27.89 6.32
CA CYS A 39 28.92 26.51 6.14
C CYS A 39 30.27 26.46 5.42
N GLY A 40 31.23 25.78 5.99
CA GLY A 40 32.50 25.45 5.36
C GLY A 40 32.34 24.20 4.46
N VAL A 41 33.06 24.18 3.34
CA VAL A 41 33.01 23.03 2.40
C VAL A 41 34.43 22.47 2.27
N ILE A 42 34.57 21.18 2.59
CA ILE A 42 35.82 20.45 2.31
C ILE A 42 35.61 19.65 1.02
N LYS A 43 36.50 19.85 0.06
CA LYS A 43 36.53 19.07 -1.19
C LYS A 43 37.88 18.41 -1.35
N GLY A 44 37.93 17.38 -2.18
CA GLY A 44 39.18 16.74 -2.53
C GLY A 44 38.99 15.42 -3.22
N THR A 45 40.06 14.67 -3.30
CA THR A 45 40.05 13.33 -3.89
C THR A 45 40.63 12.32 -2.91
N ILE A 46 40.14 11.09 -3.00
CA ILE A 46 40.66 9.93 -2.29
C ILE A 46 41.21 8.98 -3.34
N VAL A 47 42.50 8.68 -3.25
CA VAL A 47 43.19 7.82 -4.20
C VAL A 47 44.03 6.76 -3.48
N ASP A 48 44.33 5.67 -4.18
CA ASP A 48 45.33 4.71 -3.75
C ASP A 48 46.70 5.37 -3.74
N LYS A 49 47.47 5.17 -2.69
CA LYS A 49 48.76 5.80 -2.54
C LYS A 49 49.82 5.26 -3.53
N LYS A 50 49.71 3.99 -3.95
CA LYS A 50 50.67 3.36 -4.84
C LYS A 50 50.28 3.49 -6.32
N THR A 51 49.02 3.20 -6.65
CA THR A 51 48.54 3.15 -8.05
C THR A 51 47.99 4.50 -8.52
N ARG A 52 47.70 5.43 -7.60
CA ARG A 52 47.03 6.72 -7.88
C ARG A 52 45.61 6.59 -8.44
N GLU A 53 45.07 5.39 -8.44
CA GLU A 53 43.70 5.17 -8.88
C GLU A 53 42.68 5.74 -7.90
N PRO A 54 41.58 6.34 -8.40
CA PRO A 54 40.55 6.90 -7.56
C PRO A 54 39.79 5.80 -6.80
N LEU A 55 39.61 6.00 -5.49
CA LEU A 55 38.91 5.05 -4.63
C LEU A 55 37.41 5.37 -4.55
N PHE A 56 36.69 4.89 -5.54
CA PHE A 56 35.23 5.02 -5.62
C PHE A 56 34.53 4.34 -4.44
N GLY A 57 33.70 5.10 -3.73
CA GLY A 57 32.97 4.57 -2.58
C GLY A 57 33.73 4.68 -1.26
N ALA A 58 34.94 5.26 -1.23
CA ALA A 58 35.61 5.59 0.00
C ALA A 58 34.76 6.56 0.84
N THR A 59 34.66 6.32 2.14
CA THR A 59 33.84 7.14 3.05
C THR A 59 34.72 8.11 3.84
N ILE A 60 34.24 9.32 4.01
CA ILE A 60 34.83 10.31 4.92
C ILE A 60 33.79 10.63 5.98
N GLN A 61 34.17 10.49 7.22
CA GLN A 61 33.36 10.79 8.37
C GLN A 61 34.05 11.76 9.30
N VAL A 62 33.30 12.69 9.86
CA VAL A 62 33.78 13.54 10.96
C VAL A 62 33.64 12.76 12.26
N ALA A 63 34.79 12.55 12.94
CA ALA A 63 34.82 11.76 14.18
C ALA A 63 33.84 12.31 15.23
N GLY A 64 33.04 11.42 15.84
CA GLY A 64 32.09 11.79 16.87
C GLY A 64 30.81 12.44 16.35
N THR A 65 30.60 12.50 15.02
CA THR A 65 29.41 13.11 14.41
C THR A 65 28.81 12.20 13.34
N ALA A 66 27.57 12.49 12.92
CA ALA A 66 26.95 11.82 11.78
C ALA A 66 27.34 12.45 10.42
N PHE A 67 28.23 13.41 10.40
CA PHE A 67 28.69 14.05 9.17
C PHE A 67 29.66 13.16 8.42
N GLY A 68 29.31 12.84 7.21
CA GLY A 68 30.15 12.04 6.33
C GLY A 68 29.71 12.18 4.88
N THR A 69 30.58 11.77 3.98
CA THR A 69 30.33 11.75 2.55
C THR A 69 31.02 10.55 1.93
N VAL A 70 30.67 10.23 0.69
CA VAL A 70 31.26 9.13 -0.06
C VAL A 70 31.90 9.67 -1.32
N ALA A 71 33.08 9.16 -1.67
CA ALA A 71 33.79 9.54 -2.87
C ALA A 71 33.05 9.04 -4.13
N ASP A 72 33.03 9.88 -5.17
CA ASP A 72 32.50 9.54 -6.50
C ASP A 72 33.45 8.62 -7.28
N ARG A 73 33.10 8.28 -8.53
CA ARG A 73 33.91 7.37 -9.39
C ARG A 73 35.32 7.87 -9.66
N GLU A 74 35.50 9.16 -9.65
CA GLU A 74 36.80 9.81 -9.81
C GLU A 74 37.49 10.05 -8.47
N GLY A 75 37.00 9.40 -7.39
CA GLY A 75 37.53 9.52 -6.04
C GLY A 75 37.25 10.88 -5.39
N ARG A 76 36.49 11.77 -6.02
CA ARG A 76 36.21 13.11 -5.50
C ARG A 76 35.13 13.06 -4.44
N TYR A 77 35.27 13.88 -3.42
CA TYR A 77 34.30 14.05 -2.37
C TYR A 77 34.00 15.52 -2.08
N THR A 78 32.84 15.76 -1.53
CA THR A 78 32.45 17.04 -0.99
C THR A 78 31.81 16.82 0.37
N LEU A 79 32.40 17.33 1.42
CA LEU A 79 31.91 17.26 2.79
C LEU A 79 31.55 18.68 3.25
N ASN A 80 30.27 18.84 3.57
CA ASN A 80 29.73 20.10 4.08
C ASN A 80 29.65 20.02 5.60
N VAL A 81 30.45 20.84 6.29
CA VAL A 81 30.48 20.97 7.75
C VAL A 81 30.61 22.43 8.09
N ASP A 82 30.17 22.83 9.27
CA ASP A 82 30.32 24.22 9.69
C ASP A 82 31.79 24.59 9.93
N THR A 83 32.06 25.88 10.03
CA THR A 83 33.39 26.33 10.35
C THR A 83 33.81 25.88 11.76
N GLY A 84 34.89 25.13 11.85
CA GLY A 84 35.34 24.52 13.12
C GLY A 84 36.61 23.71 12.95
N THR A 85 37.04 23.04 14.00
CA THR A 85 38.20 22.13 13.95
C THR A 85 37.67 20.70 14.14
N TYR A 86 37.97 19.83 13.20
CA TYR A 86 37.44 18.48 13.15
C TYR A 86 38.52 17.42 13.01
N THR A 87 38.21 16.21 13.42
CA THR A 87 38.96 15.01 13.10
C THR A 87 38.21 14.26 11.98
N LEU A 88 38.88 14.06 10.85
CA LEU A 88 38.31 13.32 9.72
C LEU A 88 38.80 11.88 9.73
N ILE A 89 37.90 10.93 9.56
CA ILE A 89 38.18 9.50 9.41
C ILE A 89 37.84 9.12 7.99
N VAL A 90 38.82 8.67 7.23
CA VAL A 90 38.66 8.20 5.85
C VAL A 90 38.83 6.69 5.83
N LYS A 91 37.84 6.00 5.29
CA LYS A 91 37.81 4.55 5.24
C LYS A 91 37.49 4.05 3.82
N PHE A 92 38.21 3.03 3.42
CA PHE A 92 37.89 2.28 2.22
C PHE A 92 38.24 0.80 2.43
N VAL A 93 37.44 -0.07 1.85
CA VAL A 93 37.58 -1.51 2.03
C VAL A 93 38.92 -1.98 1.46
N GLY A 94 39.73 -2.69 2.27
CA GLY A 94 41.05 -3.15 1.89
C GLY A 94 42.18 -2.12 2.06
N TYR A 95 41.87 -1.00 2.75
CA TYR A 95 42.86 0.06 3.05
C TYR A 95 42.87 0.35 4.54
N GLN A 96 43.99 0.81 5.04
CA GLN A 96 44.12 1.27 6.43
C GLN A 96 43.24 2.52 6.64
N ASP A 97 42.58 2.58 7.78
CA ASP A 97 41.78 3.76 8.17
C ASP A 97 42.75 4.97 8.33
N LEU A 98 42.48 6.03 7.58
CA LEU A 98 43.25 7.27 7.71
C LEU A 98 42.52 8.24 8.61
N ILE A 99 43.15 8.57 9.77
CA ILE A 99 42.59 9.54 10.70
C ILE A 99 43.42 10.82 10.56
N ARG A 100 42.74 11.95 10.31
CA ARG A 100 43.40 13.27 10.23
C ARG A 100 42.79 14.21 11.26
N GLU A 101 43.54 14.46 12.30
CA GLU A 101 43.10 15.31 13.41
C GLU A 101 43.39 16.79 13.14
N GLY A 102 42.66 17.69 13.82
CA GLY A 102 42.92 19.11 13.81
C GLY A 102 42.63 19.82 12.48
N VAL A 103 41.79 19.27 11.62
CA VAL A 103 41.40 19.90 10.35
C VAL A 103 40.55 21.14 10.66
N LYS A 104 41.12 22.32 10.47
CA LYS A 104 40.40 23.60 10.59
C LYS A 104 39.61 23.87 9.33
N VAL A 105 38.30 23.83 9.40
CA VAL A 105 37.42 24.14 8.29
C VAL A 105 37.12 25.62 8.27
N ALA A 106 37.66 26.30 7.25
CA ALA A 106 37.31 27.65 6.85
C ALA A 106 36.45 27.63 5.59
N GLU A 107 36.17 28.78 4.99
CA GLU A 107 35.44 28.82 3.70
C GLU A 107 36.22 28.03 2.64
N ASN A 108 35.57 27.01 2.02
CA ASN A 108 36.05 26.23 0.86
C ASN A 108 37.51 25.75 0.95
N GLN A 109 37.72 24.62 1.59
CA GLN A 109 39.05 23.99 1.69
C GLN A 109 39.12 22.73 0.79
N GLU A 110 40.28 22.54 0.13
CA GLU A 110 40.55 21.36 -0.65
C GLU A 110 41.54 20.45 0.08
N ILE A 111 41.17 19.21 0.35
CA ILE A 111 42.01 18.24 1.06
C ILE A 111 41.96 16.91 0.28
N HIS A 112 43.14 16.41 -0.11
CA HIS A 112 43.30 15.14 -0.77
C HIS A 112 43.75 14.08 0.24
N PHE A 113 43.21 12.85 0.08
CA PHE A 113 43.60 11.72 0.90
C PHE A 113 44.20 10.63 0.03
N GLU A 114 45.29 10.06 0.48
CA GLU A 114 45.95 8.91 -0.12
C GLU A 114 45.89 7.76 0.89
N LEU A 115 45.14 6.73 0.58
CA LEU A 115 45.00 5.58 1.42
C LEU A 115 46.07 4.53 1.08
N GLU A 116 46.64 3.92 2.10
CA GLU A 116 47.56 2.81 1.94
C GLU A 116 46.76 1.47 1.93
N PRO A 117 46.99 0.59 0.94
CA PRO A 117 46.47 -0.75 1.02
C PRO A 117 46.92 -1.43 2.31
N ASP A 118 46.00 -2.13 2.98
CA ASP A 118 46.31 -2.88 4.19
C ASP A 118 47.12 -4.10 3.82
N THR A 119 48.44 -4.04 3.99
CA THR A 119 49.40 -5.09 3.60
C THR A 119 49.75 -6.06 4.72
N GLU A 120 49.09 -6.01 5.87
CA GLU A 120 49.23 -7.06 6.86
C GLU A 120 48.46 -8.30 6.38
N THR A 121 49.27 -9.27 5.94
CA THR A 121 48.92 -10.63 5.55
C THR A 121 47.84 -11.23 6.44
N LEU A 122 46.73 -11.56 5.85
CA LEU A 122 45.96 -12.80 5.99
C LEU A 122 44.62 -12.61 5.28
N ASP A 123 44.42 -13.44 4.28
CA ASP A 123 43.17 -13.63 3.56
C ASP A 123 42.45 -12.32 3.16
N GLU A 124 42.42 -12.08 1.88
CA GLU A 124 41.73 -10.97 1.19
C GLU A 124 40.33 -10.72 1.78
N VAL A 125 40.29 -9.82 2.76
CA VAL A 125 39.07 -9.40 3.44
C VAL A 125 38.36 -8.42 2.52
N LYS A 126 37.66 -8.89 1.53
CA LYS A 126 36.65 -8.13 0.81
C LYS A 126 35.49 -7.88 1.76
N VAL A 127 35.56 -6.82 2.56
CA VAL A 127 34.36 -6.32 3.28
C VAL A 127 33.45 -5.71 2.24
N THR A 128 32.59 -6.49 1.67
CA THR A 128 31.40 -5.99 0.99
C THR A 128 30.46 -5.47 2.07
N ALA A 129 30.65 -4.22 2.48
CA ALA A 129 29.72 -3.56 3.35
C ALA A 129 28.34 -3.62 2.73
N ARG A 130 27.37 -4.22 3.43
CA ARG A 130 25.98 -4.31 2.93
C ARG A 130 25.49 -2.90 2.62
N LYS A 131 25.00 -2.71 1.39
CA LYS A 131 24.46 -1.41 0.96
C LYS A 131 23.36 -0.96 1.91
N ASN A 132 23.51 0.20 2.51
CA ASN A 132 22.46 0.79 3.34
C ASN A 132 21.35 1.38 2.44
N LEU A 133 20.39 0.56 2.07
CA LEU A 133 19.26 0.93 1.20
C LEU A 133 18.23 1.87 1.87
N GLU A 134 18.41 2.26 3.12
CA GLU A 134 17.63 3.32 3.74
C GLU A 134 18.04 4.71 3.23
N ASN A 135 19.27 4.81 2.70
CA ASN A 135 19.85 6.06 2.23
C ASN A 135 19.46 6.32 0.76
N GLU A 136 18.88 7.48 0.51
CA GLU A 136 18.47 7.91 -0.82
C GLU A 136 19.60 7.91 -1.86
N ARG A 137 20.81 8.29 -1.49
CA ARG A 137 21.96 8.32 -2.39
C ARG A 137 22.36 6.90 -2.84
N VAL A 138 22.35 5.95 -1.93
CA VAL A 138 22.62 4.54 -2.25
C VAL A 138 21.54 3.99 -3.20
N LEU A 139 20.29 4.31 -2.95
CA LEU A 139 19.18 3.93 -3.83
C LEU A 139 19.27 4.58 -5.21
N GLN A 140 19.75 5.81 -5.29
CA GLN A 140 19.96 6.48 -6.58
C GLN A 140 21.07 5.79 -7.39
N VAL A 141 22.18 5.43 -6.74
CA VAL A 141 23.26 4.65 -7.39
C VAL A 141 22.75 3.28 -7.84
N GLU A 142 21.94 2.61 -7.02
CA GLU A 142 21.30 1.35 -7.39
C GLU A 142 20.41 1.52 -8.63
N ARG A 143 19.57 2.56 -8.65
CA ARG A 143 18.72 2.90 -9.79
C ARG A 143 19.53 3.21 -11.06
N GLN A 144 20.66 3.93 -10.91
CA GLN A 144 21.56 4.23 -12.03
C GLN A 144 22.21 2.95 -12.58
N ASN A 145 22.62 2.02 -11.72
CA ASN A 145 23.29 0.79 -12.09
C ASN A 145 22.35 -0.33 -12.52
N ALA A 146 21.08 -0.29 -12.11
CA ALA A 146 20.11 -1.31 -12.45
C ALA A 146 20.02 -1.55 -13.98
N THR A 147 19.89 -2.81 -14.36
CA THR A 147 19.69 -3.23 -15.76
C THR A 147 18.38 -2.71 -16.30
N ILE A 148 17.32 -2.86 -15.50
CA ILE A 148 15.96 -2.38 -15.82
C ILE A 148 15.66 -1.05 -15.16
N ALA A 149 14.56 -0.43 -15.59
CA ALA A 149 14.02 0.76 -14.94
C ALA A 149 13.36 0.39 -13.62
N ILE A 150 13.94 0.85 -12.51
CA ILE A 150 13.37 0.74 -11.17
C ILE A 150 13.12 2.11 -10.57
N GLU A 151 12.13 2.18 -9.68
CA GLU A 151 11.87 3.33 -8.81
C GLU A 151 11.91 2.83 -7.37
N ASN A 152 12.61 3.55 -6.52
CA ASN A 152 12.78 3.14 -5.13
C ASN A 152 12.63 4.31 -4.17
N MET A 153 12.19 4.00 -2.95
CA MET A 153 12.01 4.94 -1.86
C MET A 153 12.55 4.31 -0.58
N GLY A 154 13.50 4.96 0.06
CA GLY A 154 14.10 4.49 1.32
C GLY A 154 13.36 5.00 2.55
N ALA A 155 13.61 4.35 3.70
CA ALA A 155 12.99 4.72 4.97
C ALA A 155 13.24 6.20 5.35
N LYS A 156 14.41 6.75 5.03
CA LYS A 156 14.72 8.17 5.26
C LYS A 156 13.85 9.10 4.43
N GLU A 157 13.64 8.81 3.15
CA GLU A 157 12.74 9.59 2.29
C GLU A 157 11.28 9.48 2.75
N MET A 158 10.84 8.29 3.15
CA MET A 158 9.50 8.09 3.73
C MET A 158 9.30 8.98 4.96
N SER A 159 10.28 9.02 5.87
CA SER A 159 10.23 9.87 7.06
C SER A 159 10.15 11.36 6.71
N LEU A 160 10.94 11.83 5.74
CA LEU A 160 10.96 13.22 5.27
C LEU A 160 9.60 13.68 4.72
N LYS A 161 8.90 12.78 4.03
CA LYS A 161 7.61 13.05 3.40
C LYS A 161 6.40 12.75 4.30
N GLY A 162 6.62 12.40 5.57
CA GLY A 162 5.54 12.09 6.52
C GLY A 162 4.83 10.76 6.26
N ILE A 163 5.44 9.87 5.49
CA ILE A 163 4.87 8.59 5.09
C ILE A 163 4.93 7.61 6.25
N SER A 164 3.79 7.07 6.64
CA SER A 164 3.65 6.17 7.79
C SER A 164 3.69 4.68 7.42
N ASN A 165 3.37 4.33 6.16
CA ASN A 165 3.32 2.95 5.68
C ASN A 165 3.64 2.84 4.18
N VAL A 166 3.74 1.60 3.68
CA VAL A 166 4.10 1.33 2.27
C VAL A 166 3.03 1.84 1.30
N GLU A 167 1.74 1.77 1.63
CA GLU A 167 0.68 2.27 0.75
C GLU A 167 0.83 3.78 0.47
N GLU A 168 1.07 4.56 1.51
CA GLU A 168 1.35 6.00 1.36
C GLU A 168 2.62 6.25 0.55
N GLY A 169 3.65 5.38 0.71
CA GLY A 169 4.90 5.46 -0.04
C GLY A 169 4.71 5.24 -1.53
N VAL A 170 4.02 4.19 -1.92
CA VAL A 170 3.80 3.86 -3.35
C VAL A 170 2.91 4.89 -4.05
N LYS A 171 1.99 5.54 -3.34
CA LYS A 171 1.18 6.67 -3.88
C LYS A 171 2.04 7.87 -4.32
N LYS A 172 3.25 8.01 -3.80
CA LYS A 172 4.19 9.09 -4.19
C LYS A 172 5.12 8.68 -5.32
N ILE A 173 5.07 7.42 -5.75
CA ILE A 173 5.82 6.92 -6.92
C ILE A 173 5.03 7.25 -8.20
N THR A 174 5.76 7.59 -9.27
CA THR A 174 5.17 8.03 -10.54
C THR A 174 4.19 6.99 -11.10
N GLY A 175 3.04 7.43 -11.62
CA GLY A 175 2.07 6.56 -12.30
C GLY A 175 1.35 5.55 -11.41
N ILE A 176 1.39 5.73 -10.08
CA ILE A 176 0.71 4.88 -9.09
C ILE A 176 -0.36 5.67 -8.35
N SER A 177 -1.54 5.09 -8.26
CA SER A 177 -2.63 5.59 -7.42
C SER A 177 -3.28 4.44 -6.65
N VAL A 178 -4.04 4.77 -5.62
CA VAL A 178 -4.83 3.81 -4.85
C VAL A 178 -6.30 4.18 -4.95
N ALA A 179 -7.13 3.20 -5.29
CA ALA A 179 -8.58 3.32 -5.30
C ALA A 179 -9.17 2.99 -3.92
N ASN A 180 -10.49 3.08 -3.81
CA ASN A 180 -11.22 2.67 -2.61
C ASN A 180 -10.87 1.22 -2.25
N ALA A 181 -10.94 0.88 -0.97
CA ALA A 181 -10.56 -0.42 -0.42
C ALA A 181 -9.08 -0.82 -0.65
N GLY A 182 -8.17 0.15 -0.83
CA GLY A 182 -6.74 -0.12 -0.93
C GLY A 182 -6.28 -0.73 -2.26
N GLN A 183 -7.14 -0.75 -3.30
CA GLN A 183 -6.76 -1.27 -4.62
C GLN A 183 -5.70 -0.41 -5.28
N LEU A 184 -4.56 -1.02 -5.58
CA LEU A 184 -3.47 -0.36 -6.27
C LEU A 184 -3.73 -0.30 -7.78
N ILE A 185 -3.49 0.87 -8.36
CA ILE A 185 -3.60 1.09 -9.81
C ILE A 185 -2.27 1.65 -10.30
N VAL A 186 -1.64 0.92 -11.22
CA VAL A 186 -0.35 1.28 -11.80
C VAL A 186 -0.49 1.45 -13.31
N ARG A 187 -0.17 2.65 -13.83
CA ARG A 187 -0.30 2.94 -15.27
C ARG A 187 -1.70 2.64 -15.81
N GLY A 188 -2.72 2.90 -14.99
CA GLY A 188 -4.12 2.61 -15.31
C GLY A 188 -4.56 1.15 -15.18
N LEU A 189 -3.64 0.25 -14.85
CA LEU A 189 -3.91 -1.17 -14.62
C LEU A 189 -4.22 -1.41 -13.14
N GLY A 190 -5.34 -2.07 -12.84
CA GLY A 190 -5.74 -2.41 -11.49
C GLY A 190 -4.82 -3.41 -10.80
N ASP A 191 -5.11 -3.71 -9.55
CA ASP A 191 -4.29 -4.55 -8.66
C ASP A 191 -3.98 -5.94 -9.23
N ARG A 192 -4.89 -6.53 -10.01
CA ARG A 192 -4.68 -7.84 -10.67
C ARG A 192 -3.46 -7.90 -11.58
N TYR A 193 -3.05 -6.74 -12.11
CA TYR A 193 -1.88 -6.61 -12.98
C TYR A 193 -0.58 -6.34 -12.24
N SER A 194 -0.60 -6.37 -10.91
CA SER A 194 0.58 -6.11 -10.09
C SER A 194 0.86 -7.27 -9.13
N THR A 195 2.10 -7.31 -8.60
CA THR A 195 2.52 -8.30 -7.60
C THR A 195 3.30 -7.63 -6.49
N THR A 196 3.21 -8.20 -5.28
CA THR A 196 3.99 -7.75 -4.12
C THR A 196 4.88 -8.86 -3.62
N THR A 197 6.11 -8.52 -3.28
CA THR A 197 7.08 -9.39 -2.61
C THR A 197 7.56 -8.75 -1.31
N LEU A 198 7.98 -9.58 -0.37
CA LEU A 198 8.68 -9.20 0.84
C LEU A 198 10.10 -9.77 0.77
N ASN A 199 11.12 -8.91 0.74
CA ASN A 199 12.51 -9.30 0.54
C ASN A 199 12.71 -10.22 -0.69
N GLY A 200 12.03 -9.90 -1.80
CA GLY A 200 12.11 -10.64 -3.07
C GLY A 200 11.25 -11.91 -3.17
N LEU A 201 10.58 -12.35 -2.11
CA LEU A 201 9.69 -13.53 -2.13
C LEU A 201 8.21 -13.12 -2.20
N PRO A 202 7.38 -13.79 -3.01
CA PRO A 202 5.94 -13.58 -3.03
C PRO A 202 5.30 -13.67 -1.65
N ILE A 203 4.25 -12.89 -1.43
CA ILE A 203 3.42 -12.94 -0.24
C ILE A 203 1.94 -12.99 -0.61
N ALA A 204 1.19 -13.79 0.13
CA ALA A 204 -0.23 -13.97 -0.05
C ALA A 204 -1.04 -12.75 0.43
N SER A 205 -2.21 -12.52 -0.17
CA SER A 205 -3.14 -11.46 0.24
C SER A 205 -4.22 -12.01 1.18
N PRO A 206 -4.41 -11.43 2.36
CA PRO A 206 -5.56 -11.77 3.21
C PRO A 206 -6.88 -11.23 2.66
N ASN A 207 -6.85 -10.23 1.78
CA ASN A 207 -8.07 -9.68 1.21
C ASN A 207 -8.66 -10.65 0.17
N PRO A 208 -9.91 -11.14 0.33
CA PRO A 208 -10.52 -12.06 -0.61
C PRO A 208 -10.74 -11.43 -2.00
N ASP A 209 -10.95 -10.11 -2.05
CA ASP A 209 -11.36 -9.38 -3.26
C ASP A 209 -10.19 -8.80 -4.05
N ASN A 210 -9.05 -8.58 -3.39
CA ASN A 210 -7.87 -7.99 -4.00
C ASN A 210 -6.74 -9.02 -4.14
N LYS A 211 -6.10 -9.04 -5.31
CA LYS A 211 -4.93 -9.88 -5.54
C LYS A 211 -3.73 -9.45 -4.70
N LEU A 212 -3.53 -8.14 -4.57
CA LEU A 212 -2.45 -7.59 -3.77
C LEU A 212 -2.79 -7.58 -2.29
N ILE A 213 -1.78 -7.84 -1.47
CA ILE A 213 -1.87 -7.64 -0.03
C ILE A 213 -2.08 -6.15 0.27
N PRO A 214 -2.93 -5.79 1.27
CA PRO A 214 -3.04 -4.41 1.72
C PRO A 214 -1.68 -3.85 2.14
N LEU A 215 -1.19 -2.84 1.43
CA LEU A 215 0.17 -2.31 1.63
C LEU A 215 0.30 -1.48 2.92
N ASP A 216 -0.80 -1.09 3.54
CA ASP A 216 -0.84 -0.44 4.84
C ASP A 216 -0.53 -1.39 6.02
N LEU A 217 -0.47 -2.71 5.78
CA LEU A 217 0.06 -3.70 6.72
C LEU A 217 1.57 -3.53 7.01
N PHE A 218 2.30 -2.76 6.19
CA PHE A 218 3.73 -2.56 6.31
C PHE A 218 4.06 -1.13 6.80
N PRO A 219 4.16 -0.90 8.13
CA PRO A 219 4.54 0.40 8.67
C PRO A 219 5.98 0.76 8.30
N SER A 220 6.25 2.05 8.05
CA SER A 220 7.59 2.56 7.72
C SER A 220 8.66 2.24 8.78
N ALA A 221 8.25 1.98 10.03
CA ALA A 221 9.13 1.57 11.12
C ALA A 221 9.83 0.22 10.85
N THR A 222 9.20 -0.69 10.11
CA THR A 222 9.70 -2.04 9.80
C THR A 222 10.32 -2.14 8.40
N VAL A 223 10.12 -1.13 7.56
CA VAL A 223 10.54 -1.11 6.15
C VAL A 223 11.86 -0.38 5.98
N LYS A 224 12.79 -0.99 5.25
CA LYS A 224 14.07 -0.41 4.83
C LYS A 224 13.92 0.42 3.56
N ASN A 225 13.29 -0.17 2.55
CA ASN A 225 13.02 0.46 1.26
C ASN A 225 11.83 -0.21 0.56
N ILE A 226 11.25 0.53 -0.37
CA ILE A 226 10.27 0.05 -1.34
C ILE A 226 10.95 0.13 -2.71
N THR A 227 10.93 -0.95 -3.47
CA THR A 227 11.42 -0.96 -4.85
C THR A 227 10.28 -1.34 -5.78
N VAL A 228 10.03 -0.50 -6.78
CA VAL A 228 8.96 -0.70 -7.76
C VAL A 228 9.58 -0.87 -9.14
N SER A 229 9.31 -2.00 -9.76
CA SER A 229 9.63 -2.26 -11.17
C SER A 229 8.36 -2.32 -11.99
N LYS A 230 8.26 -1.47 -13.01
CA LYS A 230 7.15 -1.46 -13.97
C LYS A 230 7.52 -2.18 -15.26
N VAL A 231 8.72 -2.74 -15.30
CA VAL A 231 9.29 -3.54 -16.38
C VAL A 231 9.49 -4.97 -15.87
N TYR A 232 9.16 -5.95 -16.67
CA TYR A 232 9.28 -7.35 -16.31
C TYR A 232 10.73 -7.83 -16.31
N VAL A 233 11.07 -8.62 -15.29
CA VAL A 233 12.31 -9.37 -15.17
C VAL A 233 12.02 -10.84 -14.99
N VAL A 234 12.76 -11.69 -15.71
CA VAL A 234 12.55 -13.15 -15.71
C VAL A 234 12.86 -13.83 -14.37
N GLN A 235 13.60 -13.17 -13.49
CA GLN A 235 13.86 -13.65 -12.12
C GLN A 235 12.62 -13.63 -11.20
N SER A 236 11.57 -12.93 -11.60
CA SER A 236 10.28 -12.84 -10.89
C SER A 236 9.18 -13.58 -11.65
N PHE A 237 8.10 -13.98 -10.97
CA PHE A 237 6.92 -14.52 -11.65
C PHE A 237 6.36 -13.52 -12.67
N ALA A 238 5.92 -14.04 -13.83
CA ALA A 238 5.43 -13.23 -14.93
C ALA A 238 4.00 -12.69 -14.73
N ASP A 239 3.42 -12.87 -13.56
CA ASP A 239 2.06 -12.51 -13.22
C ASP A 239 1.90 -11.01 -12.88
N TYR A 240 2.51 -10.13 -13.70
CA TYR A 240 2.30 -8.69 -13.61
C TYR A 240 2.57 -7.97 -14.94
N SER A 241 1.84 -6.89 -15.16
CA SER A 241 2.05 -5.91 -16.24
C SER A 241 1.99 -4.47 -15.72
N GLY A 242 1.41 -4.26 -14.54
CA GLY A 242 1.40 -2.98 -13.84
C GLY A 242 2.74 -2.74 -13.17
N ALA A 243 2.96 -3.36 -12.03
CA ALA A 243 4.22 -3.28 -11.28
C ALA A 243 4.52 -4.55 -10.46
N HIS A 244 5.80 -4.76 -10.22
CA HIS A 244 6.32 -5.60 -9.15
C HIS A 244 6.82 -4.68 -8.04
N ILE A 245 6.24 -4.83 -6.85
CA ILE A 245 6.54 -4.03 -5.66
C ILE A 245 7.27 -4.93 -4.67
N ASP A 246 8.55 -4.67 -4.46
CA ASP A 246 9.34 -5.36 -3.44
C ASP A 246 9.47 -4.50 -2.20
N ILE A 247 9.07 -5.05 -1.05
CA ILE A 247 9.15 -4.43 0.27
C ILE A 247 10.36 -5.00 0.98
N GLY A 248 11.43 -4.22 1.12
CA GLY A 248 12.60 -4.59 1.89
C GLY A 248 12.38 -4.34 3.38
N THR A 249 12.51 -5.37 4.22
CA THR A 249 12.48 -5.20 5.68
C THR A 249 13.81 -4.68 6.22
N LYS A 250 13.77 -3.97 7.35
CA LYS A 250 14.98 -3.53 8.05
C LYS A 250 15.83 -4.71 8.49
N VAL A 251 17.13 -4.51 8.46
CA VAL A 251 18.14 -5.44 8.99
C VAL A 251 19.15 -4.60 9.77
N HIS A 252 19.61 -5.09 10.90
CA HIS A 252 20.67 -4.42 11.64
C HIS A 252 22.02 -4.65 10.93
N THR A 253 22.67 -3.55 10.55
CA THR A 253 23.96 -3.58 9.82
C THR A 253 24.92 -2.49 10.25
N GLY A 254 24.64 -1.78 11.34
CA GLY A 254 25.39 -0.60 11.75
C GLY A 254 25.65 -0.55 13.25
N GLU A 255 25.67 0.64 13.80
CA GLU A 255 25.82 0.90 15.23
C GLU A 255 24.64 0.35 16.03
N ASP A 256 24.89 -0.20 17.18
CA ASP A 256 23.88 -0.66 18.13
C ASP A 256 22.95 0.50 18.49
N PHE A 257 21.67 0.23 18.57
CA PHE A 257 20.69 1.25 18.92
C PHE A 257 19.51 0.70 19.70
N PHE A 258 18.92 1.56 20.50
CA PHE A 258 17.58 1.39 21.05
C PHE A 258 16.79 2.66 20.79
N SER A 259 15.56 2.53 20.26
CA SER A 259 14.72 3.68 19.95
C SER A 259 13.30 3.49 20.42
N VAL A 260 12.72 4.57 20.92
CA VAL A 260 11.31 4.62 21.32
C VAL A 260 10.67 5.83 20.63
N GLY A 261 9.57 5.62 19.95
CA GLY A 261 8.80 6.67 19.31
C GLY A 261 7.35 6.63 19.80
N MET A 262 6.75 7.80 19.92
CA MET A 262 5.34 7.98 20.25
C MET A 262 4.76 9.09 19.40
N ASN A 263 3.53 8.91 18.92
CA ASN A 263 2.80 9.96 18.24
C ASN A 263 1.40 10.10 18.85
N VAL A 264 0.93 11.34 18.86
CA VAL A 264 -0.41 11.71 19.33
C VAL A 264 -1.02 12.64 18.30
N GLY A 265 -2.27 12.40 17.94
CA GLY A 265 -2.92 13.21 16.91
C GLY A 265 -4.41 12.98 16.80
N GLY A 266 -4.94 13.27 15.64
CA GLY A 266 -6.32 12.97 15.28
C GLY A 266 -6.88 13.87 14.19
N VAL A 267 -8.02 13.46 13.69
CA VAL A 267 -8.75 14.18 12.64
C VAL A 267 -9.57 15.31 13.27
N PHE A 268 -9.44 16.54 12.78
CA PHE A 268 -10.06 17.73 13.39
C PHE A 268 -11.59 17.66 13.51
N ASN A 269 -12.27 17.02 12.57
CA ASN A 269 -13.72 16.84 12.63
C ASN A 269 -14.15 15.68 13.54
N THR A 270 -13.21 14.95 14.13
CA THR A 270 -13.43 13.76 14.98
C THR A 270 -13.04 14.03 16.42
N LEU A 271 -11.86 14.62 16.65
CA LEU A 271 -11.30 14.83 17.98
C LEU A 271 -12.25 15.61 18.91
N GLY A 272 -12.52 15.03 20.08
CA GLY A 272 -13.40 15.61 21.08
C GLY A 272 -14.90 15.60 20.72
N LYS A 273 -15.30 14.88 19.66
CA LYS A 273 -16.71 14.74 19.24
C LYS A 273 -17.32 13.46 19.80
N ASP A 274 -18.66 13.41 19.78
CA ASP A 274 -19.41 12.19 20.06
C ASP A 274 -19.02 11.14 19.02
N PHE A 275 -18.66 9.96 19.49
CA PHE A 275 -18.24 8.83 18.68
C PHE A 275 -18.99 7.58 19.12
N TYR A 276 -19.52 6.84 18.16
CA TYR A 276 -20.36 5.68 18.42
C TYR A 276 -19.58 4.40 18.12
N TYR A 277 -19.70 3.44 19.05
CA TYR A 277 -19.08 2.12 18.97
C TYR A 277 -20.15 1.06 19.01
N SER A 278 -20.03 0.04 18.19
CA SER A 278 -20.84 -1.17 18.30
C SER A 278 -20.20 -2.17 19.27
N ASP A 279 -21.03 -2.99 19.91
CA ASP A 279 -20.55 -4.08 20.74
C ASP A 279 -19.70 -5.06 19.90
N ARG A 280 -18.64 -5.59 20.49
CA ARG A 280 -17.67 -6.44 19.81
C ARG A 280 -17.13 -7.52 20.71
N GLU A 281 -17.17 -8.77 20.25
CA GLU A 281 -16.52 -9.89 20.92
C GLU A 281 -15.02 -9.96 20.58
N GLY A 282 -14.20 -10.29 21.56
CA GLY A 282 -12.78 -10.50 21.40
C GLY A 282 -11.93 -9.26 21.73
N SER A 283 -10.65 -9.38 21.44
CA SER A 283 -9.65 -8.34 21.66
C SER A 283 -9.13 -7.81 20.32
N LEU A 284 -8.34 -6.74 20.36
CA LEU A 284 -7.67 -6.19 19.16
C LEU A 284 -6.74 -7.22 18.47
N LEU A 285 -6.26 -8.22 19.22
CA LEU A 285 -5.36 -9.26 18.72
C LEU A 285 -6.10 -10.54 18.30
N LYS A 286 -7.29 -10.77 18.83
CA LYS A 286 -8.08 -11.97 18.55
C LYS A 286 -9.53 -11.58 18.36
N THR A 287 -10.10 -11.91 17.21
CA THR A 287 -11.52 -11.75 16.94
C THR A 287 -12.33 -12.89 17.50
N GLY A 288 -13.49 -12.58 18.10
CA GLY A 288 -14.51 -13.57 18.37
C GLY A 288 -15.13 -14.04 17.06
N ASN A 289 -15.34 -15.33 16.91
CA ASN A 289 -16.03 -15.90 15.74
C ASN A 289 -17.08 -16.89 16.20
N ILE A 290 -18.09 -17.13 15.37
CA ILE A 290 -19.09 -18.13 15.71
C ILE A 290 -18.47 -19.53 15.75
N ASP A 291 -18.77 -20.30 16.78
CA ASP A 291 -18.27 -21.66 16.89
C ASP A 291 -18.82 -22.54 15.75
N SER A 292 -17.94 -23.21 15.02
CA SER A 292 -18.27 -24.05 13.87
C SER A 292 -19.32 -25.11 14.16
N LYS A 293 -19.43 -25.57 15.43
CA LYS A 293 -20.50 -26.51 15.83
C LYS A 293 -21.90 -25.97 15.55
N TYR A 294 -22.12 -24.64 15.66
CA TYR A 294 -23.42 -24.03 15.35
C TYR A 294 -23.64 -23.88 13.84
N LEU A 295 -22.59 -23.91 13.03
CA LEU A 295 -22.68 -23.87 11.58
C LEU A 295 -22.99 -25.26 11.00
N ASP A 296 -22.36 -26.32 11.52
CA ASP A 296 -22.39 -27.65 10.94
C ASP A 296 -23.51 -28.55 11.51
N MET A 297 -24.17 -28.17 12.64
CA MET A 297 -25.26 -28.96 13.20
C MET A 297 -26.52 -28.96 12.32
N PRO A 298 -27.42 -30.00 12.42
CA PRO A 298 -28.72 -30.00 11.75
C PRO A 298 -29.56 -28.77 12.09
N TYR A 299 -30.37 -28.29 11.16
CA TYR A 299 -31.11 -27.04 11.35
C TYR A 299 -32.07 -27.08 12.54
N SER A 300 -32.77 -28.21 12.76
CA SER A 300 -33.67 -28.40 13.93
C SER A 300 -32.91 -28.25 15.25
N SER A 301 -31.76 -28.89 15.35
CA SER A 301 -30.91 -28.76 16.55
C SER A 301 -30.38 -27.34 16.73
N PHE A 302 -30.13 -26.63 15.62
CA PHE A 302 -29.73 -25.22 15.67
C PHE A 302 -30.86 -24.34 16.25
N GLU A 303 -32.09 -24.51 15.77
CA GLU A 303 -33.25 -23.73 16.28
C GLU A 303 -33.50 -23.93 17.78
N GLU A 304 -33.25 -25.14 18.31
CA GLU A 304 -33.30 -25.40 19.76
C GLU A 304 -32.16 -24.72 20.50
N LYS A 305 -30.94 -24.87 19.98
CA LYS A 305 -29.74 -24.36 20.66
C LYS A 305 -29.67 -22.84 20.76
N VAL A 306 -30.15 -22.10 19.74
CA VAL A 306 -30.18 -20.64 19.79
C VAL A 306 -31.17 -20.10 20.82
N LYS A 307 -32.19 -20.88 21.21
CA LYS A 307 -33.10 -20.56 22.31
C LYS A 307 -32.50 -20.83 23.68
N GLU A 308 -31.62 -21.82 23.78
CA GLU A 308 -31.00 -22.21 25.06
C GLU A 308 -29.81 -21.29 25.42
N LYS A 309 -29.13 -20.77 24.43
CA LYS A 309 -27.90 -20.00 24.64
C LYS A 309 -27.72 -18.93 23.55
N ASP A 310 -27.30 -17.72 23.97
CA ASP A 310 -26.77 -16.75 23.03
C ASP A 310 -25.49 -17.27 22.36
N ILE A 311 -25.55 -17.43 21.06
CA ILE A 311 -24.45 -17.97 20.27
C ILE A 311 -23.56 -16.90 19.65
N PHE A 312 -23.95 -15.64 19.69
CA PHE A 312 -23.23 -14.58 18.98
C PHE A 312 -22.17 -13.88 19.84
N GLY A 313 -22.31 -13.89 21.17
CA GLY A 313 -21.37 -13.23 22.07
C GLY A 313 -21.37 -11.69 21.97
N THR A 314 -22.24 -11.10 21.14
CA THR A 314 -22.38 -9.66 20.91
C THR A 314 -23.85 -9.27 20.84
N SER A 315 -24.13 -8.03 21.25
CA SER A 315 -25.48 -7.45 21.26
C SER A 315 -25.64 -6.38 20.18
N PHE A 316 -26.82 -5.79 20.08
CA PHE A 316 -27.07 -4.61 19.25
C PHE A 316 -26.87 -3.27 20.00
N VAL A 317 -26.24 -3.32 21.16
CA VAL A 317 -25.90 -2.14 21.95
C VAL A 317 -24.92 -1.25 21.18
N ILE A 318 -25.23 0.04 21.18
CA ILE A 318 -24.36 1.08 20.63
C ILE A 318 -23.94 2.01 21.76
N GLU A 319 -22.66 2.04 22.03
CA GLU A 319 -22.06 2.89 23.04
C GLU A 319 -21.65 4.24 22.45
N LYS A 320 -22.02 5.31 23.14
CA LYS A 320 -21.58 6.66 22.82
C LYS A 320 -20.46 7.10 23.75
N LYS A 321 -19.31 7.47 23.20
CA LYS A 321 -18.14 7.99 23.93
C LYS A 321 -17.57 9.22 23.21
N THR A 322 -16.78 10.02 23.93
CA THR A 322 -16.02 11.11 23.28
C THR A 322 -14.81 10.53 22.56
N ALA A 323 -14.57 10.95 21.31
CA ALA A 323 -13.39 10.56 20.57
C ALA A 323 -12.13 11.15 21.22
N LEU A 324 -11.33 10.30 21.86
CA LEU A 324 -10.02 10.64 22.40
C LEU A 324 -9.00 10.79 21.27
N PRO A 325 -7.88 11.50 21.49
CA PRO A 325 -6.77 11.54 20.53
C PRO A 325 -6.33 10.15 20.08
N ASP A 326 -5.81 10.06 18.89
CA ASP A 326 -5.17 8.87 18.36
C ASP A 326 -3.77 8.75 18.95
N PHE A 327 -3.35 7.52 19.22
CA PHE A 327 -2.04 7.21 19.76
C PHE A 327 -1.35 6.17 18.89
N SER A 328 -0.08 6.36 18.64
CA SER A 328 0.77 5.32 18.09
C SER A 328 2.13 5.30 18.78
N GLY A 329 2.74 4.13 18.86
CA GLY A 329 4.04 3.95 19.45
C GLY A 329 4.87 2.93 18.68
N ASN A 330 6.18 3.09 18.70
CA ASN A 330 7.11 2.12 18.16
C ASN A 330 8.34 1.96 19.06
N VAL A 331 8.90 0.77 19.05
CA VAL A 331 10.14 0.41 19.73
C VAL A 331 11.04 -0.30 18.73
N GLY A 332 12.30 0.11 18.66
CA GLY A 332 13.32 -0.52 17.84
C GLY A 332 14.57 -0.83 18.65
N TRP A 333 15.11 -2.01 18.47
CA TRP A 333 16.36 -2.43 19.06
C TRP A 333 17.22 -3.17 18.05
N GLY A 334 18.45 -2.75 17.88
CA GLY A 334 19.43 -3.40 17.03
C GLY A 334 20.76 -3.57 17.75
N LYS A 335 21.31 -4.77 17.70
CA LYS A 335 22.57 -5.09 18.36
C LYS A 335 23.41 -6.09 17.55
N SER A 336 24.71 -5.85 17.56
CA SER A 336 25.71 -6.73 16.96
C SER A 336 26.43 -7.56 18.04
N PHE A 337 26.44 -8.87 17.86
CA PHE A 337 27.16 -9.84 18.69
C PHE A 337 28.22 -10.53 17.81
N GLY A 338 29.30 -9.81 17.53
CA GLY A 338 30.33 -10.29 16.61
C GLY A 338 29.80 -10.49 15.20
N LYS A 339 29.68 -11.75 14.75
CA LYS A 339 29.15 -12.09 13.42
C LYS A 339 27.60 -12.13 13.34
N LEU A 340 26.92 -12.10 14.49
CA LEU A 340 25.47 -12.13 14.57
C LEU A 340 24.92 -10.73 14.82
N ASN A 341 24.06 -10.29 13.92
CA ASN A 341 23.29 -9.05 14.05
C ASN A 341 21.83 -9.38 14.35
N VAL A 342 21.27 -8.70 15.34
CA VAL A 342 19.88 -8.89 15.79
C VAL A 342 19.12 -7.58 15.64
N LEU A 343 17.92 -7.64 15.10
CA LEU A 343 16.98 -6.53 15.02
C LEU A 343 15.64 -6.95 15.60
N LEU A 344 15.09 -6.12 16.47
CA LEU A 344 13.70 -6.20 16.90
C LEU A 344 13.04 -4.85 16.66
N SER A 345 11.88 -4.83 16.01
CA SER A 345 11.09 -3.63 15.79
C SER A 345 9.63 -3.97 15.98
N MET A 346 8.92 -3.15 16.73
CA MET A 346 7.49 -3.31 16.97
C MET A 346 6.83 -1.94 16.94
N GLY A 347 5.63 -1.86 16.37
CA GLY A 347 4.81 -0.66 16.38
C GLY A 347 3.34 -1.00 16.50
N ALA A 348 2.60 -0.17 17.19
CA ALA A 348 1.14 -0.27 17.31
C ALA A 348 0.54 1.14 17.32
N GLY A 349 -0.69 1.25 16.80
CA GLY A 349 -1.40 2.52 16.80
C GLY A 349 -2.87 2.36 16.50
N ASN A 350 -3.63 3.40 16.84
CA ASN A 350 -5.03 3.52 16.51
C ASN A 350 -5.30 4.85 15.80
N GLU A 351 -6.32 4.87 14.95
CA GLU A 351 -6.82 6.05 14.26
C GLU A 351 -8.33 6.07 14.38
N LYS A 352 -8.91 7.25 14.60
CA LYS A 352 -10.36 7.46 14.61
C LYS A 352 -10.76 8.49 13.58
N GLN A 353 -11.86 8.23 12.89
CA GLN A 353 -12.38 9.10 11.85
C GLN A 353 -13.91 9.12 11.86
N ILE A 354 -14.49 10.29 11.74
CA ILE A 354 -15.92 10.48 11.49
C ILE A 354 -16.08 10.98 10.06
N LEU A 355 -16.79 10.21 9.24
CA LEU A 355 -17.36 10.71 7.98
C LEU A 355 -18.75 11.27 8.31
N LYS A 356 -18.91 12.58 8.21
CA LYS A 356 -20.14 13.25 8.59
C LYS A 356 -20.83 13.86 7.38
N ASP A 357 -22.17 13.81 7.39
CA ASP A 357 -23.02 14.38 6.34
C ASP A 357 -22.68 13.85 4.94
N ALA A 358 -22.23 12.61 4.88
CA ALA A 358 -22.01 11.91 3.65
C ALA A 358 -23.34 11.44 3.05
N PHE A 359 -23.37 11.22 1.75
CA PHE A 359 -24.55 10.70 1.09
C PHE A 359 -24.21 9.79 -0.08
N VAL A 360 -25.15 8.88 -0.39
CA VAL A 360 -25.18 8.06 -1.59
C VAL A 360 -26.55 8.14 -2.25
N LYS A 361 -26.59 8.23 -3.58
CA LYS A 361 -27.80 8.30 -4.40
C LYS A 361 -27.67 7.34 -5.57
N GLN A 362 -28.80 6.77 -5.97
CA GLN A 362 -28.93 6.07 -7.24
C GLN A 362 -29.97 6.77 -8.11
N PHE A 363 -29.74 6.76 -9.40
CA PHE A 363 -30.63 7.42 -10.37
C PHE A 363 -31.21 6.41 -11.36
N THR A 364 -32.41 6.73 -11.89
CA THR A 364 -32.93 6.08 -13.08
C THR A 364 -32.23 6.64 -14.32
N ALA A 365 -32.35 5.97 -15.46
CA ALA A 365 -31.84 6.46 -16.75
C ALA A 365 -32.42 7.84 -17.14
N GLN A 366 -33.61 8.22 -16.60
CA GLN A 366 -34.25 9.52 -16.80
C GLN A 366 -33.75 10.60 -15.80
N GLY A 367 -32.76 10.29 -14.97
CA GLY A 367 -32.20 11.22 -14.01
C GLY A 367 -33.03 11.46 -12.74
N ARG A 368 -34.07 10.68 -12.50
CA ARG A 368 -34.84 10.73 -11.24
C ARG A 368 -34.06 10.00 -10.16
N VAL A 369 -34.11 10.53 -8.93
CA VAL A 369 -33.52 9.86 -7.77
C VAL A 369 -34.34 8.59 -7.48
N LEU A 370 -33.71 7.44 -7.55
CA LEU A 370 -34.30 6.15 -7.26
C LEU A 370 -34.27 5.86 -5.76
N ASN A 371 -33.11 6.04 -5.15
CA ASN A 371 -32.93 5.98 -3.71
C ASN A 371 -31.87 6.99 -3.27
N MET A 372 -31.93 7.37 -1.99
CA MET A 372 -30.98 8.30 -1.39
C MET A 372 -30.82 8.00 0.09
N PHE A 373 -29.59 7.85 0.53
CA PHE A 373 -29.24 7.74 1.94
C PHE A 373 -28.17 8.78 2.30
N ARG A 374 -28.40 9.51 3.39
CA ARG A 374 -27.37 10.25 4.11
C ARG A 374 -26.83 9.34 5.20
N TYR A 375 -25.54 9.44 5.47
CA TYR A 375 -24.92 8.61 6.49
C TYR A 375 -23.83 9.34 7.26
N ASN A 376 -23.64 8.91 8.51
CA ASN A 376 -22.49 9.20 9.32
C ASN A 376 -21.78 7.87 9.59
N SER A 377 -20.46 7.85 9.40
CA SER A 377 -19.66 6.67 9.68
C SER A 377 -18.60 7.00 10.74
N TYR A 378 -18.50 6.12 11.74
CA TYR A 378 -17.58 6.20 12.88
C TYR A 378 -16.59 5.07 12.74
N ILE A 379 -15.38 5.38 12.30
CA ILE A 379 -14.37 4.41 11.93
C ILE A 379 -13.23 4.43 12.93
N THR A 380 -12.92 3.28 13.53
CA THR A 380 -11.71 3.07 14.32
C THR A 380 -10.80 2.08 13.56
N LYS A 381 -9.56 2.46 13.33
CA LYS A 381 -8.55 1.58 12.77
C LYS A 381 -7.54 1.25 13.84
N PHE A 382 -7.14 -0.01 13.92
CA PHE A 382 -6.08 -0.48 14.79
C PHE A 382 -5.03 -1.20 13.96
N LYS A 383 -3.76 -0.87 14.17
CA LYS A 383 -2.63 -1.44 13.44
C LYS A 383 -1.57 -1.90 14.43
N ILE A 384 -1.03 -3.10 14.22
CA ILE A 384 0.15 -3.59 14.92
C ILE A 384 1.05 -4.29 13.92
N ALA A 385 2.36 -4.07 14.03
CA ALA A 385 3.35 -4.82 13.28
C ALA A 385 4.59 -5.06 14.13
N ALA A 386 5.22 -6.22 13.94
CA ALA A 386 6.45 -6.61 14.58
C ALA A 386 7.39 -7.27 13.59
N LEU A 387 8.67 -6.98 13.70
CA LEU A 387 9.74 -7.55 12.90
C LEU A 387 10.86 -8.04 13.83
N ALA A 388 11.23 -9.31 13.71
CA ALA A 388 12.43 -9.86 14.29
C ALA A 388 13.36 -10.30 13.16
N GLY A 389 14.58 -9.81 13.16
CA GLY A 389 15.60 -10.09 12.15
C GLY A 389 16.87 -10.62 12.79
N LEU A 390 17.41 -11.72 12.24
CA LEU A 390 18.71 -12.28 12.58
C LEU A 390 19.54 -12.31 11.31
N SER A 391 20.78 -11.87 11.39
CA SER A 391 21.71 -11.90 10.27
C SER A 391 23.07 -12.40 10.76
N TYR A 392 23.52 -13.53 10.24
CA TYR A 392 24.81 -14.13 10.55
C TYR A 392 25.75 -14.07 9.36
N THR A 393 26.92 -13.50 9.54
CA THR A 393 27.95 -13.36 8.50
C THR A 393 29.07 -14.38 8.79
N PHE A 394 29.24 -15.37 7.89
CA PHE A 394 30.29 -16.41 8.02
C PHE A 394 31.65 -15.88 7.60
N ARG A 395 31.68 -15.36 6.36
CA ARG A 395 32.83 -14.71 5.72
C ARG A 395 32.36 -13.39 5.13
N HIS A 396 33.24 -12.62 4.55
CA HIS A 396 32.99 -11.28 4.06
C HIS A 396 31.77 -11.12 3.14
N SER A 397 31.50 -12.10 2.28
CA SER A 397 30.39 -12.11 1.34
C SER A 397 29.27 -13.11 1.71
N ASP A 398 29.59 -14.12 2.56
CA ASP A 398 28.65 -15.19 2.88
C ASP A 398 27.82 -14.87 4.11
N TYR A 399 26.49 -14.88 3.96
CA TYR A 399 25.60 -14.60 5.09
C TYR A 399 24.29 -15.38 5.01
N LEU A 400 23.69 -15.56 6.18
CA LEU A 400 22.32 -16.04 6.36
C LEU A 400 21.50 -14.94 7.02
N ASN A 401 20.27 -14.77 6.54
CA ASN A 401 19.28 -13.91 7.16
C ASN A 401 18.03 -14.71 7.49
N TYR A 402 17.54 -14.52 8.71
CA TYR A 402 16.20 -14.94 9.10
C TYR A 402 15.38 -13.73 9.45
N SER A 403 14.13 -13.65 8.98
CA SER A 403 13.19 -12.64 9.36
C SER A 403 11.83 -13.23 9.69
N LEU A 404 11.26 -12.78 10.80
CA LEU A 404 9.88 -13.02 11.20
C LEU A 404 9.15 -11.69 11.18
N PHE A 405 8.15 -11.58 10.33
CA PHE A 405 7.30 -10.41 10.22
C PHE A 405 5.86 -10.76 10.57
N TYR A 406 5.29 -10.02 11.49
CA TYR A 406 3.87 -10.09 11.86
C TYR A 406 3.22 -8.74 11.65
N ALA A 407 2.04 -8.70 11.05
CA ALA A 407 1.22 -7.50 10.96
C ALA A 407 -0.27 -7.85 11.10
N ARG A 408 -1.02 -6.93 11.73
CA ARG A 408 -2.47 -7.01 11.81
C ARG A 408 -3.06 -5.61 11.72
N ASN A 409 -4.02 -5.43 10.80
CA ASN A 409 -4.84 -4.24 10.68
C ASN A 409 -6.28 -4.64 10.93
N ALA A 410 -6.95 -3.89 11.79
CA ALA A 410 -8.36 -4.05 12.05
C ALA A 410 -9.10 -2.73 11.84
N ILE A 411 -10.27 -2.80 11.23
CA ILE A 411 -11.19 -1.68 11.02
C ILE A 411 -12.49 -2.04 11.73
N ASP A 412 -12.94 -1.15 12.60
CA ASP A 412 -14.21 -1.23 13.31
C ASP A 412 -15.03 -0.01 12.90
N GLU A 413 -16.10 -0.23 12.18
CA GLU A 413 -16.96 0.81 11.63
C GLU A 413 -18.38 0.64 12.13
N PHE A 414 -18.94 1.71 12.69
CA PHE A 414 -20.36 1.86 12.90
C PHE A 414 -20.88 2.96 11.97
N MET A 415 -21.90 2.63 11.17
CA MET A 415 -22.54 3.56 10.26
C MET A 415 -24.02 3.71 10.61
N GLU A 416 -24.50 4.92 10.73
CA GLU A 416 -25.91 5.25 10.75
C GLU A 416 -26.32 5.89 9.42
N ARG A 417 -27.52 5.59 8.95
CA ARG A 417 -28.04 6.12 7.68
C ARG A 417 -29.51 6.45 7.77
N ASP A 418 -29.93 7.47 7.04
CA ASP A 418 -31.30 7.96 6.95
C ASP A 418 -31.60 8.36 5.51
N GLY A 419 -32.76 7.91 4.98
CA GLY A 419 -33.12 8.20 3.60
C GLY A 419 -34.36 7.50 3.14
N PHE A 420 -34.41 7.16 1.86
CA PHE A 420 -35.52 6.43 1.25
C PHE A 420 -35.01 5.41 0.20
N ASP A 421 -35.76 4.35 0.04
CA ASP A 421 -35.50 3.29 -0.94
C ASP A 421 -36.13 3.60 -2.31
N SER A 422 -36.02 2.64 -3.23
CA SER A 422 -36.57 2.74 -4.59
C SER A 422 -38.11 2.77 -4.65
N GLU A 423 -38.79 2.40 -3.58
CA GLU A 423 -40.26 2.44 -3.47
C GLU A 423 -40.72 3.73 -2.77
N GLY A 424 -39.79 4.59 -2.38
CA GLY A 424 -40.06 5.84 -1.67
C GLY A 424 -40.33 5.64 -0.17
N VAL A 425 -40.04 4.45 0.38
CA VAL A 425 -40.20 4.20 1.81
C VAL A 425 -39.09 4.90 2.58
N THR A 426 -39.44 5.75 3.53
CA THR A 426 -38.48 6.43 4.41
C THR A 426 -37.91 5.41 5.39
N LEU A 427 -36.59 5.25 5.32
CA LEU A 427 -35.84 4.26 6.08
C LEU A 427 -34.78 4.93 6.93
N ARG A 428 -34.53 4.35 8.11
CA ARG A 428 -33.38 4.65 8.94
C ARG A 428 -32.72 3.34 9.37
N GLY A 429 -31.42 3.31 9.43
CA GLY A 429 -30.74 2.06 9.78
C GLY A 429 -29.32 2.24 10.29
N SER A 430 -28.76 1.13 10.73
CA SER A 430 -27.37 1.03 11.14
C SER A 430 -26.68 -0.17 10.52
N ASN A 431 -25.37 -0.03 10.33
CA ASN A 431 -24.50 -1.10 9.91
C ASN A 431 -23.24 -1.08 10.79
N SER A 432 -22.87 -2.22 11.34
CA SER A 432 -21.66 -2.39 12.14
C SER A 432 -20.78 -3.44 11.48
N VAL A 433 -19.54 -3.08 11.18
CA VAL A 433 -18.57 -3.97 10.52
C VAL A 433 -17.27 -3.95 11.31
N TYR A 434 -16.82 -5.12 11.72
CA TYR A 434 -15.44 -5.32 12.15
C TYR A 434 -14.74 -6.19 11.13
N HIS A 435 -13.61 -5.73 10.60
CA HIS A 435 -12.82 -6.46 9.64
C HIS A 435 -11.34 -6.41 10.00
N ALA A 436 -10.67 -7.55 10.05
CA ALA A 436 -9.27 -7.63 10.39
C ALA A 436 -8.48 -8.46 9.39
N TYR A 437 -7.37 -7.93 8.93
CA TYR A 437 -6.36 -8.62 8.13
C TYR A 437 -5.14 -8.94 8.97
N SER A 438 -4.62 -10.14 8.84
CA SER A 438 -3.39 -10.56 9.51
C SER A 438 -2.41 -11.21 8.53
N LEU A 439 -1.13 -11.02 8.81
CA LEU A 439 -0.01 -11.64 8.10
C LEU A 439 1.04 -12.08 9.12
N LEU A 440 1.44 -13.34 9.06
CA LEU A 440 2.65 -13.87 9.69
C LEU A 440 3.53 -14.44 8.59
N ASN A 441 4.74 -13.92 8.44
CA ASN A 441 5.67 -14.37 7.40
C ASN A 441 7.04 -14.69 8.00
N ASN A 442 7.51 -15.93 7.76
CA ASN A 442 8.83 -16.42 8.14
C ASN A 442 9.68 -16.57 6.88
N GLN A 443 10.88 -16.01 6.88
CA GLN A 443 11.80 -16.10 5.76
C GLN A 443 13.20 -16.46 6.23
N LEU A 444 13.83 -17.38 5.52
CA LEU A 444 15.24 -17.72 5.64
C LEU A 444 15.89 -17.55 4.29
N SER A 445 17.00 -16.83 4.23
CA SER A 445 17.74 -16.61 2.99
C SER A 445 19.24 -16.70 3.21
N GLY A 446 19.95 -17.11 2.18
CA GLY A 446 21.40 -17.18 2.17
C GLY A 446 22.00 -16.62 0.89
N HIS A 447 23.16 -16.02 1.05
CA HIS A 447 24.00 -15.53 -0.04
C HIS A 447 25.39 -16.10 0.11
N HIS A 448 25.93 -16.65 -0.97
CA HIS A 448 27.25 -17.30 -0.99
C HIS A 448 27.97 -16.94 -2.27
N GLU A 449 29.27 -16.63 -2.15
CA GLU A 449 30.16 -16.40 -3.28
C GLU A 449 31.28 -17.45 -3.27
N TRP A 450 31.53 -18.14 -4.40
CA TRP A 450 32.63 -19.06 -4.57
C TRP A 450 33.61 -18.54 -5.63
N GLY A 451 34.76 -18.14 -5.16
CA GLY A 451 35.76 -17.46 -5.98
C GLY A 451 35.15 -16.12 -6.48
N GLU A 452 35.67 -15.66 -7.63
CA GLU A 452 35.19 -14.39 -8.23
C GLU A 452 34.03 -14.56 -9.22
N ARG A 453 33.67 -15.83 -9.53
CA ARG A 453 32.81 -16.15 -10.67
C ARG A 453 31.41 -16.61 -10.29
N TRP A 454 31.23 -17.30 -9.18
CA TRP A 454 29.97 -17.93 -8.82
C TRP A 454 29.30 -17.21 -7.64
N GLU A 455 28.05 -16.93 -7.78
CA GLU A 455 27.20 -16.36 -6.75
C GLU A 455 25.93 -17.20 -6.63
N LEU A 456 25.59 -17.63 -5.41
CA LEU A 456 24.36 -18.34 -5.08
C LEU A 456 23.52 -17.49 -4.14
N ASN A 457 22.29 -17.23 -4.53
CA ASN A 457 21.24 -16.69 -3.68
C ASN A 457 20.13 -17.72 -3.54
N TRP A 458 19.76 -18.04 -2.32
CA TRP A 458 18.63 -18.90 -2.06
C TRP A 458 17.75 -18.32 -0.96
N ALA A 459 16.44 -18.57 -1.06
CA ALA A 459 15.51 -18.11 -0.07
C ALA A 459 14.32 -19.06 0.04
N GLY A 460 13.78 -19.16 1.26
CA GLY A 460 12.55 -19.87 1.53
C GLY A 460 11.65 -19.04 2.42
N SER A 461 10.33 -19.07 2.18
CA SER A 461 9.36 -18.43 3.03
C SER A 461 8.16 -19.32 3.31
N TYR A 462 7.61 -19.16 4.51
CA TYR A 462 6.32 -19.68 4.89
C TYR A 462 5.47 -18.55 5.47
N GLY A 463 4.39 -18.22 4.77
CA GLY A 463 3.47 -17.16 5.10
C GLY A 463 2.08 -17.71 5.48
N MET A 464 1.46 -17.11 6.48
CA MET A 464 0.09 -17.33 6.89
C MET A 464 -0.62 -16.00 6.86
N THR A 465 -1.75 -15.92 6.14
CA THR A 465 -2.59 -14.74 6.09
C THR A 465 -4.02 -15.10 6.47
N GLY A 466 -4.70 -14.20 7.13
CA GLY A 466 -6.08 -14.35 7.54
C GLY A 466 -6.90 -13.10 7.34
N SER A 467 -8.17 -13.28 7.05
CA SER A 467 -9.19 -12.24 7.04
C SER A 467 -10.35 -12.67 7.93
N ASP A 468 -10.62 -11.87 8.93
CA ASP A 468 -11.74 -12.10 9.85
C ASP A 468 -12.77 -10.98 9.69
N GLU A 469 -14.01 -11.34 9.41
CA GLU A 469 -15.17 -10.48 9.45
C GLU A 469 -16.22 -11.08 10.40
N PRO A 470 -15.97 -11.02 11.72
CA PRO A 470 -16.90 -11.54 12.68
C PRO A 470 -18.05 -10.58 12.88
N ASP A 471 -19.26 -11.09 12.73
CA ASP A 471 -20.49 -10.42 13.13
C ASP A 471 -20.73 -9.03 12.52
N ARG A 472 -20.66 -8.93 11.18
CA ARG A 472 -21.24 -7.75 10.52
C ARG A 472 -22.75 -7.72 10.80
N ARG A 473 -23.22 -6.66 11.46
CA ARG A 473 -24.61 -6.48 11.85
C ARG A 473 -25.24 -5.38 11.03
N GLN A 474 -26.43 -5.61 10.57
CA GLN A 474 -27.24 -4.64 9.86
C GLN A 474 -28.67 -4.67 10.36
N VAL A 475 -29.24 -3.48 10.53
CA VAL A 475 -30.64 -3.29 10.92
C VAL A 475 -31.23 -2.13 10.14
N MET A 476 -32.42 -2.33 9.58
CA MET A 476 -33.17 -1.29 8.89
C MET A 476 -34.54 -1.11 9.51
N PHE A 477 -34.98 0.14 9.63
CA PHE A 477 -36.28 0.55 10.16
C PHE A 477 -37.00 1.39 9.15
N ARG A 478 -38.30 1.19 9.09
CA ARG A 478 -39.24 2.09 8.43
C ARG A 478 -39.58 3.22 9.40
N LYS A 479 -39.43 4.45 8.96
CA LYS A 479 -39.81 5.64 9.73
C LYS A 479 -41.26 5.98 9.48
N ASN A 480 -42.01 6.12 10.54
CA ASN A 480 -43.36 6.70 10.48
C ASN A 480 -43.23 8.22 10.45
N GLU A 481 -43.64 8.85 9.37
CA GLU A 481 -43.43 10.28 9.16
C GLU A 481 -44.28 11.15 10.14
N ASN A 482 -45.42 10.62 10.61
CA ASN A 482 -46.32 11.37 11.50
C ASN A 482 -45.87 11.31 12.97
N THR A 483 -45.31 10.18 13.40
CA THR A 483 -44.94 9.95 14.81
C THR A 483 -43.46 9.98 15.06
N SER A 484 -42.63 10.00 13.99
CA SER A 484 -41.18 9.83 14.02
C SER A 484 -40.69 8.51 14.65
N LYS A 485 -41.61 7.60 14.97
CA LYS A 485 -41.27 6.25 15.47
C LYS A 485 -40.72 5.38 14.37
N LEU A 486 -39.88 4.45 14.77
CA LEU A 486 -39.25 3.49 13.89
C LEU A 486 -39.85 2.11 14.11
N SER A 487 -40.23 1.44 13.04
CA SER A 487 -40.64 0.03 13.05
C SER A 487 -39.67 -0.78 12.21
N LEU A 488 -39.38 -2.04 12.58
CA LEU A 488 -38.42 -2.86 11.87
C LEU A 488 -38.88 -3.07 10.42
N PHE A 489 -37.97 -2.90 9.46
CA PHE A 489 -38.25 -3.06 8.04
C PHE A 489 -37.80 -4.44 7.58
N LEU A 490 -38.73 -5.23 7.04
CA LEU A 490 -38.56 -6.62 6.68
C LEU A 490 -39.11 -6.89 5.27
N LEU A 491 -38.47 -6.36 4.24
CA LEU A 491 -38.94 -6.63 2.87
C LEU A 491 -38.44 -8.00 2.37
N ASN A 492 -37.16 -8.34 2.60
CA ASN A 492 -36.51 -9.51 2.02
C ASN A 492 -35.63 -10.31 3.01
N GLN A 493 -35.85 -10.22 4.28
CA GLN A 493 -35.05 -10.85 5.34
C GLN A 493 -33.57 -10.39 5.41
N GLN A 494 -33.11 -9.57 4.48
CA GLN A 494 -31.71 -9.10 4.41
C GLN A 494 -31.46 -7.78 5.13
N GLU A 495 -32.52 -7.10 5.52
CA GLU A 495 -32.48 -5.78 6.15
C GLU A 495 -32.02 -5.87 7.61
N THR A 496 -32.28 -7.00 8.28
CA THR A 496 -31.81 -7.29 9.63
C THR A 496 -31.10 -8.62 9.65
N MET A 497 -29.78 -8.56 9.76
CA MET A 497 -28.95 -9.74 9.63
C MET A 497 -27.63 -9.62 10.41
N ARG A 498 -27.05 -10.78 10.67
CA ARG A 498 -25.65 -10.95 11.07
C ARG A 498 -24.91 -11.77 10.00
N TYR A 499 -23.66 -11.39 9.72
CA TYR A 499 -22.79 -12.08 8.77
C TYR A 499 -21.45 -12.37 9.42
N PHE A 500 -20.93 -13.56 9.18
CA PHE A 500 -19.62 -14.01 9.61
C PHE A 500 -18.84 -14.50 8.39
N GLY A 501 -17.64 -13.99 8.20
CA GLY A 501 -16.72 -14.37 7.13
C GLY A 501 -15.33 -14.68 7.68
N GLU A 502 -14.71 -15.73 7.19
CA GLU A 502 -13.36 -16.15 7.57
C GLU A 502 -12.58 -16.63 6.35
N LEU A 503 -11.35 -16.19 6.21
CA LEU A 503 -10.43 -16.64 5.19
C LEU A 503 -9.08 -16.97 5.83
N ASP A 504 -8.61 -18.19 5.58
CA ASP A 504 -7.25 -18.62 5.91
C ASP A 504 -6.49 -18.96 4.64
N GLU A 505 -5.30 -18.39 4.50
CA GLU A 505 -4.43 -18.69 3.37
C GLU A 505 -3.00 -18.96 3.85
N ASN A 506 -2.39 -20.04 3.31
CA ASN A 506 -1.00 -20.40 3.59
C ASN A 506 -0.22 -20.40 2.28
N GLU A 507 0.99 -19.83 2.30
CA GLU A 507 1.89 -19.80 1.15
C GLU A 507 3.29 -20.28 1.53
N LEU A 508 3.81 -21.26 0.79
CA LEU A 508 5.18 -21.75 0.87
C LEU A 508 5.90 -21.39 -0.43
N VAL A 509 7.06 -20.77 -0.31
CA VAL A 509 7.93 -20.42 -1.45
C VAL A 509 9.34 -20.90 -1.20
N GLY A 510 9.96 -21.46 -2.22
CA GLY A 510 11.39 -21.74 -2.28
C GLY A 510 11.96 -21.16 -3.57
N ASP A 511 13.05 -20.43 -3.49
CA ASP A 511 13.71 -19.76 -4.60
C ASP A 511 15.21 -19.97 -4.56
N VAL A 512 15.81 -20.31 -5.71
CA VAL A 512 17.25 -20.49 -5.88
C VAL A 512 17.69 -19.76 -7.13
N LYS A 513 18.72 -18.91 -7.02
CA LYS A 513 19.31 -18.15 -8.11
C LYS A 513 20.82 -18.31 -8.09
N VAL A 514 21.38 -18.64 -9.24
CA VAL A 514 22.82 -18.78 -9.45
C VAL A 514 23.24 -17.77 -10.50
N ALA A 515 24.32 -17.04 -10.23
CA ALA A 515 24.96 -16.18 -11.22
C ALA A 515 26.38 -16.66 -11.48
N TYR A 516 26.74 -16.68 -12.76
CA TYR A 516 28.08 -16.98 -13.23
C TYR A 516 28.65 -15.78 -13.98
N ARG A 517 29.80 -15.28 -13.52
CA ARG A 517 30.53 -14.19 -14.18
C ARG A 517 31.50 -14.75 -15.22
N PHE A 518 31.36 -14.27 -16.44
CA PHE A 518 32.30 -14.62 -17.54
C PHE A 518 32.76 -13.33 -18.23
N GLY A 519 34.06 -13.26 -18.54
CA GLY A 519 34.65 -12.00 -18.94
C GLY A 519 34.67 -10.99 -17.81
N GLU A 520 34.85 -9.71 -18.12
CA GLU A 520 34.95 -8.64 -17.12
C GLU A 520 33.59 -8.21 -16.53
N LYS A 521 32.52 -8.15 -17.35
CA LYS A 521 31.24 -7.61 -16.96
C LYS A 521 30.05 -8.51 -17.22
N ASN A 522 30.24 -9.54 -18.07
CA ASN A 522 29.14 -10.40 -18.48
C ASN A 522 28.70 -11.34 -17.36
N ARG A 523 27.43 -11.64 -17.28
CA ARG A 523 26.87 -12.57 -16.29
C ARG A 523 25.80 -13.45 -16.91
N LEU A 524 25.79 -14.70 -16.52
CA LEU A 524 24.74 -15.65 -16.80
C LEU A 524 23.99 -15.90 -15.47
N HIS A 525 22.69 -15.72 -15.46
CA HIS A 525 21.84 -16.01 -14.32
C HIS A 525 20.88 -17.14 -14.68
N PHE A 526 20.71 -18.07 -13.77
CA PHE A 526 19.70 -19.12 -13.89
C PHE A 526 19.14 -19.44 -12.49
N GLY A 527 17.93 -19.94 -12.47
CA GLY A 527 17.31 -20.27 -11.19
C GLY A 527 15.98 -20.97 -11.33
N ALA A 528 15.49 -21.40 -10.20
CA ALA A 528 14.21 -22.10 -10.08
C ALA A 528 13.43 -21.60 -8.87
N THR A 529 12.11 -21.55 -9.00
CA THR A 529 11.20 -21.14 -7.95
C THR A 529 10.07 -22.16 -7.83
N TYR A 530 9.78 -22.59 -6.61
CA TYR A 530 8.58 -23.35 -6.25
C TYR A 530 7.69 -22.51 -5.37
N LYS A 531 6.38 -22.50 -5.67
CA LYS A 531 5.36 -21.84 -4.83
C LYS A 531 4.15 -22.75 -4.69
N ARG A 532 3.67 -22.88 -3.43
CA ARG A 532 2.40 -23.54 -3.13
C ARG A 532 1.56 -22.62 -2.26
N LYS A 533 0.32 -22.40 -2.68
CA LYS A 533 -0.64 -21.57 -1.96
C LYS A 533 -1.92 -22.35 -1.74
N THR A 534 -2.46 -22.32 -0.53
CA THR A 534 -3.73 -22.95 -0.17
C THR A 534 -4.62 -21.93 0.51
N ARG A 535 -5.91 -21.91 0.17
CA ARG A 535 -6.91 -21.02 0.75
C ARG A 535 -8.14 -21.83 1.18
N ASP A 536 -8.67 -21.50 2.36
CA ASP A 536 -9.97 -21.93 2.84
C ASP A 536 -10.81 -20.69 3.13
N PHE A 537 -11.99 -20.59 2.55
CA PHE A 537 -12.92 -19.50 2.76
C PHE A 537 -14.28 -20.04 3.13
N ARG A 538 -14.91 -19.44 4.16
CA ARG A 538 -16.27 -19.76 4.58
C ARG A 538 -17.00 -18.52 5.05
N CYS A 539 -18.32 -18.49 4.83
CA CYS A 539 -19.16 -17.46 5.41
C CYS A 539 -20.52 -18.01 5.83
N ALA A 540 -21.18 -17.33 6.74
CA ALA A 540 -22.51 -17.65 7.22
C ALA A 540 -23.32 -16.38 7.48
N SER A 541 -24.62 -16.42 7.17
CA SER A 541 -25.54 -15.35 7.47
C SER A 541 -26.64 -15.82 8.39
N PHE A 542 -27.10 -14.96 9.28
CA PHE A 542 -28.19 -15.20 10.21
C PHE A 542 -29.20 -14.08 10.06
N TYR A 543 -30.46 -14.47 9.82
CA TYR A 543 -31.57 -13.57 9.61
C TYR A 543 -32.54 -13.66 10.77
N TYR A 544 -33.13 -12.53 11.16
CA TYR A 544 -34.11 -12.43 12.23
C TYR A 544 -35.51 -12.50 11.63
N ASN A 545 -36.29 -13.52 12.03
CA ASN A 545 -37.70 -13.61 11.70
C ASN A 545 -38.50 -13.16 12.94
N LEU A 546 -39.31 -12.12 12.76
CA LEU A 546 -40.06 -11.48 13.84
C LEU A 546 -41.57 -11.74 13.72
N ASP A 547 -42.01 -12.77 12.99
CA ASP A 547 -43.45 -13.07 12.75
C ASP A 547 -44.21 -13.24 14.07
N ASN A 548 -43.53 -13.61 15.16
CA ASN A 548 -44.13 -13.81 16.48
C ASN A 548 -44.07 -12.57 17.39
N LEU A 549 -43.37 -11.52 16.97
CA LEU A 549 -43.22 -10.29 17.75
C LEU A 549 -44.07 -9.21 17.08
N PRO A 550 -45.01 -8.54 17.82
CA PRO A 550 -45.63 -7.34 17.31
C PRO A 550 -44.55 -6.35 16.94
N SER A 551 -44.61 -5.77 15.73
CA SER A 551 -43.56 -4.84 15.26
C SER A 551 -43.36 -3.74 16.31
N PRO A 552 -42.27 -3.76 17.09
CA PRO A 552 -42.03 -2.78 18.11
C PRO A 552 -41.76 -1.43 17.48
N GLU A 553 -42.31 -0.37 18.06
CA GLU A 553 -41.99 0.98 17.69
C GLU A 553 -40.94 1.55 18.62
N ILE A 554 -39.78 1.93 18.08
CA ILE A 554 -38.71 2.60 18.81
C ILE A 554 -38.52 4.03 18.33
N PHE A 555 -37.93 4.89 19.17
CA PHE A 555 -37.67 6.27 18.80
C PHE A 555 -36.34 6.52 18.07
N ASN A 556 -35.35 5.66 18.32
CA ASN A 556 -34.06 5.80 17.68
C ASN A 556 -33.40 4.43 17.45
N ILE A 557 -32.39 4.41 16.55
CA ILE A 557 -31.68 3.17 16.16
C ILE A 557 -30.78 2.61 17.27
N TYR A 558 -30.51 3.37 18.31
CA TYR A 558 -29.65 2.94 19.43
C TYR A 558 -30.39 2.09 20.44
N ASP A 559 -31.71 2.03 20.37
CA ASP A 559 -32.56 1.23 21.25
C ASP A 559 -32.86 -0.17 20.67
N THR A 560 -32.16 -0.55 19.61
CA THR A 560 -32.39 -1.83 18.88
C THR A 560 -32.26 -3.05 19.81
N ASP A 561 -31.34 -3.02 20.77
CA ASP A 561 -31.11 -4.11 21.71
C ASP A 561 -32.27 -4.32 22.69
N SER A 562 -33.18 -3.34 22.81
CA SER A 562 -34.36 -3.46 23.68
C SER A 562 -35.29 -4.62 23.25
N TYR A 563 -35.21 -5.05 21.96
CA TYR A 563 -36.02 -6.15 21.47
C TYR A 563 -35.26 -7.14 20.56
N LEU A 564 -34.18 -6.77 19.87
CA LEU A 564 -33.31 -7.70 19.16
C LEU A 564 -32.29 -8.33 20.12
N ASN A 565 -32.78 -8.94 21.21
CA ASN A 565 -31.95 -9.49 22.28
C ASN A 565 -32.20 -10.99 22.46
N PHE A 566 -31.35 -11.62 23.25
CA PHE A 566 -31.43 -13.04 23.52
C PHE A 566 -32.72 -13.45 24.23
N GLU A 567 -33.27 -12.62 25.10
CA GLU A 567 -34.52 -12.91 25.82
C GLU A 567 -35.70 -13.17 24.87
N ASN A 568 -35.86 -12.35 23.85
CA ASN A 568 -36.87 -12.55 22.82
C ASN A 568 -36.62 -13.77 21.94
N VAL A 569 -35.37 -14.15 21.73
CA VAL A 569 -35.04 -15.39 21.04
C VAL A 569 -35.34 -16.60 21.90
N ALA A 570 -34.98 -16.59 23.18
CA ALA A 570 -35.25 -17.68 24.13
C ALA A 570 -36.77 -17.91 24.33
N ASN A 571 -37.54 -16.84 24.39
CA ASN A 571 -39.01 -16.90 24.50
C ASN A 571 -39.73 -17.29 23.19
N GLY A 572 -38.98 -17.43 22.09
CA GLY A 572 -39.54 -17.78 20.80
C GLY A 572 -40.30 -16.64 20.08
N ASN A 573 -40.16 -15.41 20.58
CA ASN A 573 -40.71 -14.21 19.94
C ASN A 573 -39.95 -13.89 18.65
N ILE A 574 -38.65 -14.19 18.63
CA ILE A 574 -37.76 -14.04 17.48
C ILE A 574 -37.19 -15.40 17.10
N LEU A 575 -37.27 -15.72 15.82
CA LEU A 575 -36.63 -16.93 15.25
C LEU A 575 -35.39 -16.51 14.47
N ILE A 576 -34.25 -17.15 14.76
CA ILE A 576 -33.01 -16.95 14.03
C ILE A 576 -32.90 -17.99 12.93
N LYS A 577 -32.90 -17.54 11.67
CA LYS A 577 -32.72 -18.40 10.49
C LYS A 577 -31.25 -18.38 10.07
N ARG A 578 -30.60 -19.53 10.07
CA ARG A 578 -29.23 -19.70 9.61
C ARG A 578 -29.19 -19.94 8.10
N SER A 579 -28.48 -19.10 7.38
CA SER A 579 -28.12 -19.32 5.99
C SER A 579 -26.65 -19.76 5.93
N TYR A 580 -26.43 -21.04 6.06
CA TYR A 580 -25.13 -21.69 5.90
C TYR A 580 -25.32 -22.96 5.08
N GLN A 581 -24.88 -22.91 3.84
CA GLN A 581 -25.00 -23.98 2.87
C GLN A 581 -23.61 -24.38 2.37
N PRO A 582 -23.41 -25.59 1.83
CA PRO A 582 -22.14 -25.99 1.25
C PRO A 582 -21.57 -24.98 0.26
N ARG A 583 -22.44 -24.29 -0.50
CA ARG A 583 -22.06 -23.21 -1.43
C ARG A 583 -21.50 -21.95 -0.77
N ASN A 584 -21.57 -21.81 0.56
CA ASN A 584 -21.01 -20.68 1.30
C ASN A 584 -19.54 -20.88 1.67
N ARG A 585 -18.87 -21.85 1.09
CA ARG A 585 -17.45 -22.17 1.31
C ARG A 585 -16.76 -22.64 0.02
N TYR A 586 -15.48 -22.35 -0.09
CA TYR A 586 -14.62 -22.95 -1.09
C TYR A 586 -13.22 -23.22 -0.53
N LYS A 587 -12.53 -24.19 -1.13
CA LYS A 587 -11.11 -24.47 -0.89
C LYS A 587 -10.36 -24.31 -2.19
N ALA A 588 -9.20 -23.69 -2.13
CA ALA A 588 -8.40 -23.46 -3.31
C ALA A 588 -6.93 -23.84 -3.08
N GLU A 589 -6.29 -24.31 -4.14
CA GLU A 589 -4.87 -24.61 -4.15
C GLU A 589 -4.24 -24.11 -5.46
N SER A 590 -3.04 -23.55 -5.35
CA SER A 590 -2.18 -23.20 -6.49
C SER A 590 -0.78 -23.74 -6.26
N LYS A 591 -0.24 -24.46 -7.26
CA LYS A 591 1.14 -24.94 -7.31
C LYS A 591 1.82 -24.35 -8.53
N ALA A 592 2.95 -23.69 -8.34
CA ALA A 592 3.72 -23.09 -9.40
C ALA A 592 5.17 -23.63 -9.36
N TYR A 593 5.62 -24.10 -10.49
CA TYR A 593 7.00 -24.48 -10.75
C TYR A 593 7.54 -23.57 -11.82
N ALA A 594 8.66 -22.95 -11.58
CA ALA A 594 9.23 -22.03 -12.54
C ALA A 594 10.75 -22.18 -12.62
N ALA A 595 11.30 -21.99 -13.82
CA ALA A 595 12.73 -21.92 -14.05
C ALA A 595 13.03 -20.80 -15.03
N PHE A 596 14.16 -20.14 -14.86
CA PHE A 596 14.59 -19.07 -15.75
C PHE A 596 16.07 -19.17 -16.09
N ALA A 597 16.42 -18.58 -17.23
CA ALA A 597 17.79 -18.28 -17.62
C ALA A 597 17.84 -16.91 -18.26
N GLU A 598 18.84 -16.10 -17.88
CA GLU A 598 19.08 -14.79 -18.49
C GLU A 598 20.57 -14.50 -18.58
N VAL A 599 20.95 -13.69 -19.54
CA VAL A 599 22.32 -13.24 -19.75
C VAL A 599 22.38 -11.72 -19.75
N ASP A 600 23.32 -11.19 -18.98
CA ASP A 600 23.78 -9.80 -19.07
C ASP A 600 25.01 -9.78 -19.97
N PHE A 601 24.87 -9.23 -21.16
CA PHE A 601 25.93 -9.17 -22.15
C PHE A 601 26.31 -7.72 -22.45
N PHE A 602 27.61 -7.43 -22.37
CA PHE A 602 28.19 -6.11 -22.66
C PHE A 602 29.02 -6.19 -23.93
N PRO A 603 28.42 -6.00 -25.15
CA PRO A 603 29.20 -5.93 -26.37
C PRO A 603 30.18 -4.75 -26.38
N PHE A 604 29.80 -3.68 -25.67
CA PHE A 604 30.64 -2.51 -25.40
C PHE A 604 30.45 -2.08 -23.94
N PRO A 605 31.42 -1.39 -23.30
CA PRO A 605 31.29 -0.96 -21.91
C PRO A 605 30.06 -0.09 -21.58
N THR A 606 29.52 0.56 -22.62
CA THR A 606 28.37 1.46 -22.53
C THR A 606 27.03 0.82 -22.87
N LEU A 607 27.01 -0.37 -23.44
CA LEU A 607 25.81 -1.06 -23.89
C LEU A 607 25.64 -2.38 -23.12
N LEU A 608 24.58 -2.48 -22.34
CA LEU A 608 24.14 -3.72 -21.70
C LEU A 608 22.91 -4.24 -22.45
N ILE A 609 22.97 -5.49 -22.84
CA ILE A 609 21.85 -6.25 -23.38
C ILE A 609 21.56 -7.38 -22.40
N ASN A 610 20.38 -7.37 -21.81
CA ASN A 610 19.86 -8.42 -20.95
C ASN A 610 18.76 -9.16 -21.71
N ILE A 611 18.98 -10.45 -21.94
CA ILE A 611 18.03 -11.34 -22.61
C ILE A 611 17.73 -12.48 -21.65
N GLY A 612 16.47 -12.73 -21.41
CA GLY A 612 16.07 -13.80 -20.53
C GLY A 612 14.78 -14.49 -20.96
N VAL A 613 14.62 -15.70 -20.47
CA VAL A 613 13.41 -16.50 -20.64
C VAL A 613 13.05 -17.18 -19.34
N ARG A 614 11.77 -17.20 -19.02
CA ARG A 614 11.20 -17.94 -17.88
C ARG A 614 10.14 -18.89 -18.37
N TYR A 615 10.18 -20.11 -17.89
CA TYR A 615 9.09 -21.09 -18.01
C TYR A 615 8.35 -21.18 -16.68
N GLU A 616 7.02 -21.17 -16.72
CA GLU A 616 6.17 -21.36 -15.55
C GLU A 616 5.12 -22.42 -15.83
N GLN A 617 5.08 -23.45 -14.99
CA GLN A 617 3.99 -24.43 -14.94
C GLN A 617 3.15 -24.14 -13.70
N ILE A 618 1.90 -23.72 -13.91
CA ILE A 618 0.97 -23.39 -12.81
C ILE A 618 -0.26 -24.27 -12.90
N ASN A 619 -0.58 -24.89 -11.76
CA ASN A 619 -1.80 -25.66 -11.56
C ASN A 619 -2.62 -24.96 -10.46
N GLN A 620 -3.73 -24.36 -10.83
CA GLN A 620 -4.62 -23.64 -9.93
C GLN A 620 -5.97 -24.35 -9.92
N SER A 621 -6.54 -24.58 -8.74
CA SER A 621 -7.84 -25.23 -8.61
C SER A 621 -8.65 -24.63 -7.47
N VAL A 622 -9.97 -24.64 -7.64
CA VAL A 622 -10.94 -24.23 -6.65
C VAL A 622 -12.02 -25.32 -6.53
N ASP A 623 -12.13 -25.92 -5.36
CA ASP A 623 -13.21 -26.82 -4.98
C ASP A 623 -14.34 -26.01 -4.35
N TYR A 624 -15.53 -26.08 -4.94
CA TYR A 624 -16.72 -25.36 -4.49
C TYR A 624 -17.97 -26.23 -4.61
N PHE A 625 -19.10 -25.72 -4.13
CA PHE A 625 -20.41 -26.35 -4.31
C PHE A 625 -21.30 -25.45 -5.17
N ASP A 626 -21.99 -26.06 -6.13
CA ASP A 626 -22.97 -25.35 -6.97
C ASP A 626 -24.30 -25.08 -6.21
N ASP A 627 -25.25 -24.42 -6.87
CA ASP A 627 -26.56 -24.11 -6.28
C ASP A 627 -27.37 -25.35 -5.88
N GLY A 628 -27.09 -26.49 -6.49
CA GLY A 628 -27.64 -27.79 -6.12
C GLY A 628 -26.87 -28.47 -4.97
N SER A 629 -25.90 -27.80 -4.33
CA SER A 629 -25.03 -28.39 -3.31
C SER A 629 -24.20 -29.58 -3.82
N ILE A 630 -23.97 -29.66 -5.13
CA ILE A 630 -23.08 -30.66 -5.73
C ILE A 630 -21.66 -30.13 -5.73
N LYS A 631 -20.72 -30.95 -5.23
CA LYS A 631 -19.29 -30.58 -5.23
C LYS A 631 -18.78 -30.48 -6.68
N ARG A 632 -18.16 -29.35 -6.99
CA ARG A 632 -17.56 -29.03 -8.28
C ARG A 632 -16.09 -28.60 -8.08
N LYS A 633 -15.37 -28.60 -9.18
CA LYS A 633 -14.00 -28.15 -9.24
C LYS A 633 -13.77 -27.31 -10.48
N SER A 634 -13.23 -26.12 -10.31
CA SER A 634 -12.66 -25.30 -11.38
C SER A 634 -11.14 -25.52 -11.41
N GLU A 635 -10.57 -25.81 -12.57
CA GLU A 635 -9.13 -26.04 -12.72
C GLU A 635 -8.56 -25.22 -13.87
N LEU A 636 -7.39 -24.64 -13.65
CA LEU A 636 -6.60 -23.94 -14.63
C LEU A 636 -5.16 -24.49 -14.59
N LYS A 637 -4.75 -25.16 -15.67
CA LYS A 637 -3.42 -25.77 -15.80
C LYS A 637 -2.73 -25.22 -17.04
N ASN A 638 -1.68 -24.42 -16.84
CA ASN A 638 -0.97 -23.75 -17.91
C ASN A 638 0.54 -23.91 -17.75
N GLY A 639 1.20 -24.20 -18.87
CA GLY A 639 2.66 -24.13 -19.00
C GLY A 639 3.01 -23.05 -20.02
N ASP A 640 3.65 -21.99 -19.58
CA ASP A 640 3.88 -20.78 -20.39
C ASP A 640 5.34 -20.37 -20.40
N ILE A 641 5.76 -19.76 -21.52
CA ILE A 641 7.10 -19.18 -21.70
C ILE A 641 6.98 -17.66 -21.73
N PHE A 642 7.82 -16.99 -20.94
CA PHE A 642 7.86 -15.55 -20.78
C PHE A 642 9.24 -14.99 -21.14
N PRO A 643 9.45 -14.57 -22.40
CA PRO A 643 10.66 -13.90 -22.82
C PRO A 643 10.68 -12.44 -22.34
N ALA A 644 11.89 -11.93 -22.09
CA ALA A 644 12.16 -10.53 -21.83
C ALA A 644 13.48 -10.10 -22.48
N LEU A 645 13.47 -8.91 -23.06
CA LEU A 645 14.65 -8.21 -23.59
C LEU A 645 14.71 -6.84 -22.94
N ASN A 646 15.84 -6.54 -22.31
CA ASN A 646 16.13 -5.23 -21.74
C ASN A 646 17.47 -4.73 -22.32
N ILE A 647 17.48 -3.51 -22.81
CA ILE A 647 18.68 -2.87 -23.38
C ILE A 647 18.91 -1.58 -22.61
N LYS A 648 20.14 -1.39 -22.13
CA LYS A 648 20.56 -0.15 -21.49
C LYS A 648 21.78 0.41 -22.20
N TYR A 649 21.61 1.59 -22.77
CA TYR A 649 22.71 2.34 -23.40
C TYR A 649 23.09 3.51 -22.51
N THR A 650 24.30 3.52 -22.02
CA THR A 650 24.87 4.59 -21.18
C THR A 650 25.54 5.62 -22.05
N ILE A 651 25.00 6.84 -22.07
CA ILE A 651 25.48 7.97 -22.87
C ILE A 651 26.34 8.87 -21.98
N GLY A 652 27.67 8.78 -22.14
CA GLY A 652 28.58 9.40 -21.21
C GLY A 652 28.42 8.83 -19.78
N GLU A 653 28.62 9.65 -18.76
CA GLU A 653 28.61 9.20 -17.36
C GLU A 653 27.29 9.46 -16.63
N ARG A 654 26.37 10.21 -17.22
CA ARG A 654 25.17 10.74 -16.56
C ARG A 654 23.86 10.27 -17.13
N ASN A 655 23.86 9.90 -18.40
CA ASN A 655 22.64 9.63 -19.14
C ASN A 655 22.53 8.15 -19.43
N SER A 656 21.32 7.64 -19.40
CA SER A 656 21.05 6.29 -19.90
C SER A 656 19.73 6.25 -20.64
N LEU A 657 19.72 5.51 -21.73
CA LEU A 657 18.52 5.15 -22.47
C LEU A 657 18.26 3.65 -22.22
N ARG A 658 17.05 3.33 -21.79
CA ARG A 658 16.62 1.95 -21.56
C ARG A 658 15.44 1.62 -22.45
N PHE A 659 15.51 0.47 -23.09
CA PHE A 659 14.43 -0.11 -23.86
C PHE A 659 14.11 -1.49 -23.29
N ALA A 660 12.83 -1.80 -23.14
CA ALA A 660 12.39 -3.10 -22.63
C ALA A 660 11.20 -3.62 -23.44
N VAL A 661 11.19 -4.92 -23.71
CA VAL A 661 10.03 -5.60 -24.26
C VAL A 661 9.88 -6.96 -23.57
N SER A 662 8.64 -7.32 -23.24
CA SER A 662 8.36 -8.58 -22.54
C SER A 662 6.94 -9.09 -22.79
N ARG A 663 6.78 -10.42 -22.65
CA ARG A 663 5.48 -11.08 -22.53
C ARG A 663 5.23 -11.42 -21.06
N THR A 664 4.03 -11.15 -20.57
CA THR A 664 3.59 -11.46 -19.19
C THR A 664 2.17 -12.03 -19.19
N VAL A 665 1.68 -12.44 -18.04
CA VAL A 665 0.37 -13.06 -17.88
C VAL A 665 -0.43 -12.36 -16.78
N THR A 666 -1.74 -12.37 -16.88
CA THR A 666 -2.68 -12.00 -15.83
C THR A 666 -3.51 -13.22 -15.47
N ARG A 667 -3.34 -13.72 -14.26
CA ARG A 667 -4.03 -14.91 -13.77
C ARG A 667 -5.25 -14.54 -12.95
N PRO A 668 -6.34 -15.31 -13.04
CA PRO A 668 -7.51 -15.10 -12.21
C PRO A 668 -7.20 -15.38 -10.74
N ALA A 669 -7.81 -14.61 -9.85
CA ALA A 669 -7.82 -14.86 -8.42
C ALA A 669 -8.74 -16.05 -8.09
N PHE A 670 -8.56 -16.70 -6.95
CA PHE A 670 -9.38 -17.83 -6.53
C PHE A 670 -10.88 -17.50 -6.48
N VAL A 671 -11.22 -16.31 -5.97
CA VAL A 671 -12.61 -15.83 -5.88
C VAL A 671 -13.24 -15.63 -7.26
N GLU A 672 -12.42 -15.27 -8.25
CA GLU A 672 -12.89 -15.09 -9.64
C GLU A 672 -13.21 -16.42 -10.34
N MET A 673 -12.57 -17.51 -9.89
CA MET A 673 -12.79 -18.88 -10.41
C MET A 673 -13.91 -19.63 -9.67
N ALA A 674 -14.31 -19.15 -8.48
CA ALA A 674 -15.32 -19.81 -7.67
C ALA A 674 -16.71 -19.22 -7.96
N PRO A 675 -17.68 -19.96 -8.51
CA PRO A 675 -19.07 -19.54 -8.66
C PRO A 675 -19.78 -19.42 -7.30
N PHE A 676 -19.20 -18.66 -6.42
CA PHE A 676 -19.62 -18.38 -5.05
C PHE A 676 -20.25 -17.00 -5.04
N LEU A 677 -21.47 -16.89 -4.50
CA LEU A 677 -22.19 -15.62 -4.43
C LEU A 677 -21.94 -14.96 -3.07
N TYR A 678 -21.38 -13.76 -3.08
CA TYR A 678 -21.16 -12.96 -1.88
C TYR A 678 -21.48 -11.48 -2.12
N ARG A 679 -21.57 -10.70 -1.05
CA ARG A 679 -21.74 -9.24 -1.11
C ARG A 679 -20.71 -8.56 -0.21
N GLU A 680 -20.05 -7.56 -0.75
CA GLU A 680 -19.06 -6.78 0.00
C GLU A 680 -19.70 -5.95 1.12
N SER A 681 -20.87 -5.38 0.85
CA SER A 681 -21.63 -4.58 1.83
C SER A 681 -23.13 -4.54 1.49
N TYR A 682 -23.92 -3.96 2.39
CA TYR A 682 -25.31 -3.69 2.12
C TYR A 682 -25.50 -2.72 0.96
N GLY A 683 -26.47 -3.04 0.10
CA GLY A 683 -26.77 -2.22 -1.09
C GLY A 683 -25.79 -2.42 -2.22
N SER A 684 -24.65 -3.13 -2.01
CA SER A 684 -23.79 -3.53 -3.11
C SER A 684 -24.40 -4.69 -3.89
N ALA A 685 -24.14 -4.74 -5.20
CA ALA A 685 -24.51 -5.86 -6.02
C ALA A 685 -23.78 -7.13 -5.54
N ALA A 686 -24.46 -8.28 -5.65
CA ALA A 686 -23.81 -9.55 -5.38
C ALA A 686 -22.69 -9.81 -6.39
N ILE A 687 -21.66 -10.52 -5.95
CA ILE A 687 -20.50 -10.89 -6.77
C ILE A 687 -20.47 -12.41 -6.89
N ARG A 688 -20.28 -12.92 -8.11
CA ARG A 688 -20.14 -14.34 -8.39
C ARG A 688 -18.92 -14.59 -9.28
N GLY A 689 -18.05 -15.51 -8.89
CA GLY A 689 -16.96 -15.96 -9.73
C GLY A 689 -17.43 -16.73 -10.96
N ASN A 690 -16.54 -16.96 -11.92
CA ASN A 690 -16.77 -17.64 -13.17
C ASN A 690 -15.79 -18.82 -13.33
N ALA A 691 -16.29 -20.05 -13.27
CA ALA A 691 -15.46 -21.25 -13.40
C ALA A 691 -14.80 -21.42 -14.79
N ALA A 692 -15.28 -20.71 -15.81
CA ALA A 692 -14.75 -20.78 -17.17
C ALA A 692 -13.69 -19.69 -17.49
N ILE A 693 -13.31 -18.88 -16.50
CA ILE A 693 -12.34 -17.79 -16.69
C ILE A 693 -10.95 -18.33 -17.04
N GLN A 694 -10.27 -17.64 -17.94
CA GLN A 694 -8.96 -18.03 -18.45
C GLN A 694 -7.89 -16.97 -18.13
N ASN A 695 -6.61 -17.35 -18.31
CA ASN A 695 -5.50 -16.39 -18.22
C ASN A 695 -5.61 -15.33 -19.33
N GLY A 696 -5.32 -14.10 -19.01
CA GLY A 696 -5.00 -13.04 -19.97
C GLY A 696 -3.49 -12.96 -20.21
N TYR A 697 -3.07 -12.52 -21.39
CA TYR A 697 -1.66 -12.37 -21.74
C TYR A 697 -1.36 -10.93 -22.14
N ASN A 698 -0.18 -10.45 -21.78
CA ASN A 698 0.17 -9.05 -22.00
C ASN A 698 1.51 -8.93 -22.73
N ILE A 699 1.60 -7.95 -23.62
CA ILE A 699 2.85 -7.51 -24.24
C ILE A 699 3.16 -6.13 -23.68
N ASN A 700 4.36 -5.96 -23.15
CA ASN A 700 4.81 -4.72 -22.54
C ASN A 700 5.99 -4.18 -23.33
N VAL A 701 5.97 -2.87 -23.63
CA VAL A 701 7.07 -2.13 -24.28
C VAL A 701 7.30 -0.85 -23.49
N ASP A 702 8.55 -0.62 -23.08
CA ASP A 702 8.95 0.55 -22.31
C ASP A 702 10.20 1.18 -22.92
N LEU A 703 10.22 2.51 -23.02
CA LEU A 703 11.38 3.33 -23.39
C LEU A 703 11.59 4.39 -22.33
N ARG A 704 12.76 4.40 -21.70
CA ARG A 704 13.06 5.35 -20.62
C ARG A 704 14.41 6.03 -20.83
N TYR A 705 14.41 7.32 -20.66
CA TYR A 705 15.59 8.15 -20.55
C TYR A 705 15.80 8.60 -19.11
N ASP A 706 17.02 8.48 -18.61
CA ASP A 706 17.44 8.95 -17.28
C ASP A 706 18.65 9.87 -17.38
N LEU A 707 18.63 10.94 -16.61
CA LEU A 707 19.73 11.86 -16.40
C LEU A 707 20.01 11.99 -14.90
N PHE A 708 21.24 11.69 -14.48
CA PHE A 708 21.66 11.78 -13.07
C PHE A 708 22.74 12.83 -12.90
N SER A 709 22.70 13.58 -11.78
CA SER A 709 23.76 14.51 -11.43
C SER A 709 24.95 13.78 -10.81
N LYS A 710 26.17 14.28 -11.05
CA LYS A 710 27.39 13.77 -10.39
C LYS A 710 27.57 14.32 -8.97
N LYS A 711 27.08 15.51 -8.68
CA LYS A 711 27.41 16.26 -7.46
C LYS A 711 26.38 16.09 -6.34
N ASN A 712 25.12 15.87 -6.70
CA ASN A 712 23.99 15.85 -5.77
C ASN A 712 22.95 14.81 -6.22
N ASN A 713 21.86 14.67 -5.47
CA ASN A 713 20.78 13.71 -5.80
C ASN A 713 19.84 14.22 -6.89
N ASP A 714 20.27 15.18 -7.72
CA ASP A 714 19.44 15.65 -8.82
C ASP A 714 19.28 14.58 -9.89
N MET A 715 18.08 14.42 -10.37
CA MET A 715 17.76 13.49 -11.43
C MET A 715 16.57 13.97 -12.26
N PHE A 716 16.57 13.55 -13.52
CA PHE A 716 15.43 13.66 -14.41
C PHE A 716 15.22 12.32 -15.09
N SER A 717 13.98 11.90 -15.23
CA SER A 717 13.65 10.73 -16.05
C SER A 717 12.34 10.94 -16.79
N ALA A 718 12.28 10.39 -18.01
CA ALA A 718 11.09 10.34 -18.83
C ALA A 718 10.90 8.93 -19.37
N THR A 719 9.67 8.42 -19.27
CA THR A 719 9.32 7.06 -19.72
C THR A 719 8.12 7.13 -20.65
N LEU A 720 8.22 6.44 -21.78
CA LEU A 720 7.11 6.10 -22.65
C LEU A 720 6.81 4.62 -22.47
N TYR A 721 5.54 4.26 -22.33
CA TYR A 721 5.15 2.87 -22.22
C TYR A 721 3.93 2.54 -23.08
N PHE A 722 3.89 1.30 -23.53
CA PHE A 722 2.76 0.70 -24.24
C PHE A 722 2.54 -0.71 -23.76
N LYS A 723 1.29 -1.05 -23.45
CA LYS A 723 0.87 -2.37 -22.99
C LYS A 723 -0.34 -2.82 -23.79
N GLN A 724 -0.23 -3.98 -24.40
CA GLN A 724 -1.34 -4.66 -25.05
C GLN A 724 -1.83 -5.76 -24.14
N LEU A 725 -3.11 -5.79 -23.85
CA LEU A 725 -3.78 -6.77 -23.01
C LEU A 725 -4.62 -7.67 -23.92
N ASN A 726 -4.30 -8.95 -23.95
CA ASN A 726 -5.07 -9.94 -24.69
C ASN A 726 -5.88 -10.76 -23.68
N ASP A 727 -7.15 -10.90 -23.93
CA ASP A 727 -8.12 -11.57 -23.06
C ASP A 727 -8.11 -11.05 -21.60
N PRO A 728 -8.07 -9.70 -21.38
CA PRO A 728 -8.04 -9.16 -20.03
C PRO A 728 -9.27 -9.60 -19.24
N ILE A 729 -9.06 -9.87 -17.95
CA ILE A 729 -10.14 -10.23 -17.03
C ILE A 729 -10.81 -8.94 -16.57
N GLU A 730 -12.12 -8.81 -16.86
CA GLU A 730 -12.91 -7.65 -16.45
C GLU A 730 -14.05 -8.09 -15.52
N ARG A 731 -14.31 -7.25 -14.49
CA ARG A 731 -15.51 -7.36 -13.65
C ARG A 731 -16.67 -6.79 -14.44
N VAL A 732 -17.65 -7.64 -14.70
CA VAL A 732 -18.80 -7.33 -15.53
C VAL A 732 -20.08 -7.44 -14.71
N GLN A 733 -21.18 -6.82 -15.17
CA GLN A 733 -22.49 -6.95 -14.56
C GLN A 733 -23.44 -7.73 -15.48
N GLU A 734 -24.19 -8.64 -14.89
CA GLU A 734 -25.22 -9.43 -15.56
C GLU A 734 -26.55 -9.24 -14.85
N ALA A 735 -27.64 -9.29 -15.61
CA ALA A 735 -28.99 -9.27 -15.06
C ALA A 735 -29.37 -10.68 -14.61
N GLU A 736 -29.74 -10.86 -13.36
CA GLU A 736 -30.23 -12.13 -12.82
C GLU A 736 -31.45 -11.87 -11.94
N GLY A 737 -32.59 -12.39 -12.33
CA GLY A 737 -33.86 -12.32 -11.56
C GLY A 737 -34.28 -10.87 -11.20
N GLY A 738 -34.02 -9.90 -12.09
CA GLY A 738 -34.36 -8.49 -11.88
C GLY A 738 -33.32 -7.71 -11.06
N SER A 739 -32.25 -8.37 -10.61
CA SER A 739 -31.11 -7.74 -9.90
C SER A 739 -29.86 -7.77 -10.77
N ALA A 740 -28.92 -6.86 -10.53
CA ALA A 740 -27.59 -6.88 -11.14
C ALA A 740 -26.65 -7.75 -10.27
N VAL A 741 -25.97 -8.68 -10.90
CA VAL A 741 -24.92 -9.50 -10.29
C VAL A 741 -23.60 -9.19 -10.99
N HIS A 742 -22.55 -8.91 -10.22
CA HIS A 742 -21.20 -8.79 -10.76
C HIS A 742 -20.63 -10.19 -10.99
N THR A 743 -19.96 -10.37 -12.13
CA THR A 743 -19.19 -11.57 -12.43
C THR A 743 -17.87 -11.17 -13.12
N PHE A 744 -17.09 -12.16 -13.53
CA PHE A 744 -15.80 -11.95 -14.19
C PHE A 744 -15.80 -12.63 -15.56
N ARG A 745 -15.33 -11.93 -16.57
CA ARG A 745 -15.20 -12.45 -17.94
C ARG A 745 -13.89 -12.00 -18.57
N ASN A 746 -13.39 -12.81 -19.49
CA ASN A 746 -12.31 -12.37 -20.36
C ASN A 746 -12.89 -11.45 -21.46
N SER A 747 -12.38 -10.25 -21.57
CA SER A 747 -12.63 -9.32 -22.67
C SER A 747 -11.70 -9.64 -23.85
N LYS A 748 -12.00 -9.12 -25.05
CA LYS A 748 -11.21 -9.48 -26.23
C LYS A 748 -9.82 -8.85 -26.19
N ASN A 749 -9.74 -7.52 -26.05
CA ASN A 749 -8.48 -6.76 -26.10
C ASN A 749 -8.59 -5.51 -25.25
N GLY A 750 -7.46 -5.08 -24.71
CA GLY A 750 -7.30 -3.80 -24.06
C GLY A 750 -5.93 -3.21 -24.34
N ILE A 751 -5.81 -1.91 -24.18
CA ILE A 751 -4.53 -1.19 -24.27
C ILE A 751 -4.35 -0.24 -23.10
N ALA A 752 -3.09 -0.05 -22.68
CA ALA A 752 -2.70 0.99 -21.77
C ALA A 752 -1.38 1.60 -22.25
N MET A 753 -1.35 2.92 -22.43
CA MET A 753 -0.14 3.63 -22.86
C MET A 753 -0.04 4.97 -22.17
N GLY A 754 1.16 5.51 -22.09
CA GLY A 754 1.33 6.81 -21.48
C GLY A 754 2.76 7.28 -21.37
N VAL A 755 2.88 8.43 -20.73
CA VAL A 755 4.13 9.13 -20.45
C VAL A 755 4.27 9.34 -18.97
N GLU A 756 5.45 9.07 -18.43
CA GLU A 756 5.82 9.36 -17.04
C GLU A 756 7.03 10.30 -17.05
N VAL A 757 7.02 11.30 -16.18
CA VAL A 757 8.15 12.21 -15.96
C VAL A 757 8.43 12.30 -14.48
N GLU A 758 9.69 12.21 -14.09
CA GLU A 758 10.16 12.43 -12.73
C GLU A 758 11.35 13.39 -12.74
N MET A 759 11.33 14.35 -11.86
CA MET A 759 12.40 15.31 -11.65
C MET A 759 12.63 15.50 -10.15
N ARG A 760 13.88 15.44 -9.75
CA ARG A 760 14.35 15.83 -8.40
C ARG A 760 15.48 16.81 -8.58
N LYS A 761 15.40 17.97 -7.94
CA LYS A 761 16.39 19.03 -8.09
C LYS A 761 16.60 19.80 -6.79
N GLU A 762 17.84 20.00 -6.41
CA GLU A 762 18.22 20.98 -5.41
C GLU A 762 18.29 22.36 -6.07
N VAL A 763 17.26 23.19 -5.82
CA VAL A 763 17.12 24.52 -6.46
C VAL A 763 18.03 25.53 -5.79
N PHE A 764 18.08 25.52 -4.45
CA PHE A 764 18.95 26.31 -3.61
C PHE A 764 19.54 25.41 -2.52
N LYS A 765 20.59 25.87 -1.83
CA LYS A 765 21.18 25.16 -0.70
C LYS A 765 20.11 24.75 0.30
N ASN A 766 20.01 23.45 0.59
CA ASN A 766 19.02 22.84 1.47
C ASN A 766 17.56 22.90 0.96
N PHE A 767 17.28 23.49 -0.20
CA PHE A 767 15.97 23.52 -0.84
C PHE A 767 15.91 22.50 -1.96
N ARG A 768 14.96 21.59 -1.88
CA ARG A 768 14.76 20.53 -2.85
C ARG A 768 13.34 20.56 -3.40
N LEU A 769 13.23 20.41 -4.69
CA LEU A 769 12.00 20.26 -5.45
C LEU A 769 11.93 18.84 -6.00
N GLY A 770 10.85 18.13 -5.70
CA GLY A 770 10.45 16.88 -6.32
C GLY A 770 9.19 17.11 -7.16
N LEU A 771 9.19 16.59 -8.37
CA LEU A 771 8.04 16.61 -9.27
C LEU A 771 7.97 15.29 -9.98
N ASN A 772 6.83 14.63 -9.91
CA ASN A 772 6.54 13.52 -10.79
C ASN A 772 5.12 13.62 -11.35
N GLY A 773 4.98 13.22 -12.60
CA GLY A 773 3.71 13.27 -13.29
C GLY A 773 3.58 12.13 -14.28
N SER A 774 2.36 11.66 -14.47
CA SER A 774 2.02 10.70 -15.50
C SER A 774 0.76 11.16 -16.24
N TYR A 775 0.76 10.92 -17.54
CA TYR A 775 -0.42 11.01 -18.38
C TYR A 775 -0.62 9.66 -19.06
N MET A 776 -1.84 9.13 -18.98
CA MET A 776 -2.14 7.80 -19.50
C MET A 776 -3.45 7.75 -20.26
N TYR A 777 -3.46 6.88 -21.25
CA TYR A 777 -4.63 6.49 -22.01
C TYR A 777 -4.84 4.99 -21.87
N THR A 778 -6.06 4.59 -21.57
CA THR A 778 -6.46 3.17 -21.48
C THR A 778 -7.75 2.95 -22.24
N ASP A 779 -7.88 1.80 -22.85
CA ASP A 779 -9.08 1.40 -23.58
C ASP A 779 -9.30 -0.11 -23.46
N VAL A 780 -10.54 -0.52 -23.25
CA VAL A 780 -10.95 -1.92 -23.21
C VAL A 780 -12.28 -2.13 -23.91
N LYS A 781 -12.37 -3.21 -24.70
CA LYS A 781 -13.58 -3.63 -25.39
C LYS A 781 -14.25 -4.72 -24.61
N LEU A 782 -15.44 -4.44 -24.10
CA LEU A 782 -16.25 -5.39 -23.36
C LEU A 782 -16.93 -6.42 -24.30
N PRO A 783 -17.21 -7.64 -23.81
CA PRO A 783 -17.96 -8.62 -24.58
C PRO A 783 -19.34 -8.08 -24.97
N LYS A 784 -19.77 -8.30 -26.21
CA LYS A 784 -21.08 -7.85 -26.67
C LYS A 784 -22.24 -8.75 -26.22
N ASP A 785 -21.94 -9.98 -25.85
CA ASP A 785 -22.93 -11.01 -25.58
C ASP A 785 -23.37 -10.98 -24.11
N GLY A 786 -24.62 -10.62 -23.85
CA GLY A 786 -25.25 -10.64 -22.54
C GLY A 786 -24.97 -9.45 -21.64
N GLY A 787 -24.30 -8.40 -22.14
CA GLY A 787 -23.96 -7.21 -21.35
C GLY A 787 -25.12 -6.22 -21.23
N ILE A 788 -25.34 -5.74 -20.02
CA ILE A 788 -26.28 -4.64 -19.69
C ILE A 788 -25.59 -3.28 -19.73
N TYR A 789 -24.38 -3.21 -20.33
CA TYR A 789 -23.56 -1.99 -20.37
C TYR A 789 -24.16 -0.93 -21.26
N THR A 790 -24.01 0.31 -20.82
CA THR A 790 -24.35 1.47 -21.64
C THR A 790 -23.33 1.64 -22.77
N ASP A 791 -22.03 1.47 -22.44
CA ASP A 791 -20.91 1.60 -23.39
C ASP A 791 -20.13 0.29 -23.48
N ASN A 792 -19.91 -0.23 -24.70
CA ASN A 792 -19.15 -1.45 -24.96
C ASN A 792 -17.62 -1.22 -25.05
N GLN A 793 -17.17 0.03 -25.07
CA GLN A 793 -15.77 0.42 -25.13
C GLN A 793 -15.55 1.58 -24.17
N ARG A 794 -14.54 1.47 -23.30
CA ARG A 794 -14.28 2.46 -22.26
C ARG A 794 -12.85 2.42 -21.76
N ALA A 795 -12.45 3.41 -20.97
CA ALA A 795 -11.23 3.35 -20.17
C ALA A 795 -11.30 2.20 -19.15
N LEU A 796 -10.15 1.68 -18.74
CA LEU A 796 -10.06 0.70 -17.65
C LEU A 796 -10.58 1.32 -16.35
N GLN A 797 -11.34 0.51 -15.59
CA GLN A 797 -11.87 0.93 -14.29
C GLN A 797 -10.74 1.31 -13.34
N GLY A 798 -10.88 2.45 -12.64
CA GLY A 798 -9.89 2.97 -11.73
C GLY A 798 -8.74 3.77 -12.38
N ALA A 799 -8.55 3.69 -13.71
CA ALA A 799 -7.52 4.45 -14.42
C ALA A 799 -7.79 5.95 -14.36
N SER A 800 -6.86 6.73 -13.82
CA SER A 800 -6.88 8.19 -13.87
C SER A 800 -6.05 8.66 -15.05
N PRO A 801 -6.55 9.52 -15.94
CA PRO A 801 -5.81 9.96 -17.12
C PRO A 801 -4.53 10.74 -16.77
N TYR A 802 -4.46 11.34 -15.60
CA TYR A 802 -3.26 12.00 -15.09
C TYR A 802 -3.11 11.87 -13.58
N LEU A 803 -1.85 11.79 -13.16
CA LEU A 803 -1.43 11.83 -11.75
C LEU A 803 -0.25 12.79 -11.65
N ILE A 804 -0.25 13.67 -10.65
CA ILE A 804 0.83 14.63 -10.40
C ILE A 804 1.14 14.62 -8.90
N ASN A 805 2.41 14.44 -8.58
CA ASN A 805 2.96 14.66 -7.24
C ASN A 805 4.01 15.76 -7.31
N ALA A 806 3.95 16.70 -6.41
CA ALA A 806 4.95 17.75 -6.25
C ALA A 806 5.31 17.89 -4.78
N ASP A 807 6.59 17.93 -4.48
CA ASP A 807 7.06 18.19 -3.12
C ASP A 807 8.15 19.25 -3.12
N ILE A 808 8.12 20.09 -2.12
CA ILE A 808 9.19 21.03 -1.83
C ILE A 808 9.62 20.82 -0.38
N SER A 809 10.93 20.73 -0.16
CA SER A 809 11.48 20.56 1.18
C SER A 809 12.64 21.50 1.43
N TYR A 810 12.72 21.97 2.66
CA TYR A 810 13.82 22.75 3.19
C TYR A 810 14.42 22.03 4.39
N ALA A 811 15.70 21.66 4.29
CA ALA A 811 16.34 20.77 5.26
C ALA A 811 17.73 21.30 5.69
N PRO A 812 17.81 22.43 6.42
CA PRO A 812 19.06 22.98 6.92
C PRO A 812 19.58 22.20 8.13
N TYR A 813 20.91 22.23 8.30
CA TYR A 813 21.57 21.92 9.56
C TYR A 813 21.70 23.19 10.40
N LEU A 814 21.49 23.08 11.69
CA LEU A 814 21.52 24.18 12.66
C LEU A 814 22.54 23.89 13.75
N ARG A 815 22.92 24.90 14.54
CA ARG A 815 23.82 24.80 15.70
C ARG A 815 25.11 24.00 15.45
N GLY A 816 25.87 24.40 14.43
CA GLY A 816 27.17 23.77 14.15
C GLY A 816 27.06 22.36 13.55
N GLY A 817 25.88 21.95 13.11
CA GLY A 817 25.65 20.66 12.44
C GLY A 817 25.01 19.58 13.31
N ASP A 818 24.83 19.82 14.60
CA ASP A 818 24.26 18.83 15.53
C ASP A 818 22.74 18.71 15.40
N ASP A 819 22.08 19.80 15.02
CA ASP A 819 20.62 19.84 14.87
C ASP A 819 20.21 19.86 13.40
N ARG A 820 19.11 19.20 13.08
CA ARG A 820 18.54 19.21 11.74
C ARG A 820 17.07 19.56 11.77
N MET A 821 16.71 20.59 11.00
CA MET A 821 15.30 20.93 10.74
C MET A 821 14.91 20.46 9.36
N ILE A 822 13.68 20.00 9.20
CA ILE A 822 13.08 19.64 7.91
C ILE A 822 11.68 20.23 7.87
N LEU A 823 11.39 20.94 6.80
CA LEU A 823 10.06 21.44 6.48
C LEU A 823 9.71 20.94 5.07
N ALA A 824 8.59 20.29 4.89
CA ALA A 824 8.16 19.78 3.60
C ALA A 824 6.67 20.05 3.35
N LEU A 825 6.34 20.40 2.10
CA LEU A 825 5.00 20.43 1.55
C LEU A 825 4.92 19.38 0.47
N VAL A 826 3.89 18.56 0.51
CA VAL A 826 3.67 17.48 -0.45
C VAL A 826 2.27 17.63 -1.04
N TYR A 827 2.20 17.93 -2.32
CA TYR A 827 0.96 18.10 -3.07
C TYR A 827 0.73 16.93 -4.01
N ASN A 828 -0.50 16.44 -4.06
CA ASN A 828 -0.90 15.36 -4.96
C ASN A 828 -2.19 15.76 -5.69
N VAL A 829 -2.23 15.45 -7.00
CA VAL A 829 -3.43 15.56 -7.83
C VAL A 829 -3.68 14.23 -8.49
N GLN A 830 -4.87 13.70 -8.28
CA GLN A 830 -5.38 12.54 -8.99
C GLN A 830 -6.52 12.96 -9.90
N GLY A 831 -6.40 12.71 -11.19
CA GLY A 831 -7.42 12.97 -12.21
C GLY A 831 -8.68 12.12 -11.99
N PRO A 832 -9.76 12.40 -12.74
CA PRO A 832 -10.99 11.65 -12.63
C PRO A 832 -10.78 10.20 -13.06
N ARG A 833 -11.56 9.27 -12.46
CA ARG A 833 -11.48 7.84 -12.79
C ARG A 833 -12.84 7.16 -12.72
N ILE A 834 -13.05 6.11 -13.50
CA ILE A 834 -14.25 5.29 -13.42
C ILE A 834 -14.22 4.53 -12.08
N HIS A 835 -15.22 4.77 -11.24
CA HIS A 835 -15.44 4.05 -10.00
C HIS A 835 -16.26 2.78 -10.25
N SER A 836 -17.39 2.92 -10.96
CA SER A 836 -18.20 1.80 -11.40
C SER A 836 -18.72 2.03 -12.82
N VAL A 837 -18.91 0.95 -13.56
CA VAL A 837 -19.30 0.97 -14.96
C VAL A 837 -20.77 1.26 -15.09
N GLY A 838 -21.16 2.02 -16.11
CA GLY A 838 -22.54 2.36 -16.41
C GLY A 838 -23.32 1.22 -17.02
N ILE A 839 -24.57 1.04 -16.58
CA ILE A 839 -25.50 -0.02 -17.02
C ILE A 839 -26.91 0.56 -17.22
N PHE A 840 -27.75 -0.16 -17.97
CA PHE A 840 -29.16 0.18 -18.18
C PHE A 840 -29.40 1.63 -18.65
N GLY A 841 -28.54 2.13 -19.54
CA GLY A 841 -28.66 3.48 -20.08
C GLY A 841 -28.10 4.58 -19.19
N LEU A 842 -27.55 4.26 -18.04
CA LEU A 842 -26.72 5.15 -17.23
C LEU A 842 -25.27 5.06 -17.70
N GLY A 843 -24.56 6.16 -17.76
CA GLY A 843 -23.13 6.20 -18.03
C GLY A 843 -22.29 5.83 -16.79
N ASP A 844 -20.98 5.85 -16.95
CA ASP A 844 -20.05 5.50 -15.87
C ASP A 844 -20.18 6.44 -14.67
N ASN A 845 -20.08 5.85 -13.47
CA ASN A 845 -19.89 6.58 -12.24
C ASN A 845 -18.40 6.92 -12.08
N LYS A 846 -18.06 8.19 -12.04
CA LYS A 846 -16.67 8.69 -12.01
C LYS A 846 -16.39 9.42 -10.71
N GLN A 847 -15.31 9.01 -10.03
CA GLN A 847 -14.70 9.83 -9.01
C GLN A 847 -14.10 11.07 -9.67
N LEU A 848 -14.40 12.25 -9.13
CA LEU A 848 -13.85 13.50 -9.64
C LEU A 848 -12.40 13.70 -9.22
N THR A 849 -11.73 14.66 -9.85
CA THR A 849 -10.35 15.05 -9.52
C THR A 849 -10.23 15.34 -8.02
N LEU A 850 -9.23 14.75 -7.41
CA LEU A 850 -8.90 14.90 -5.99
C LEU A 850 -7.55 15.61 -5.84
N HIS A 851 -7.52 16.63 -5.00
CA HIS A 851 -6.33 17.38 -4.65
C HIS A 851 -6.06 17.19 -3.16
N THR A 852 -4.84 16.83 -2.78
CA THR A 852 -4.42 16.77 -1.38
C THR A 852 -3.13 17.55 -1.17
N LEU A 853 -3.00 18.17 -0.01
CA LEU A 853 -1.82 18.89 0.40
C LEU A 853 -1.45 18.49 1.82
N ASP A 854 -0.24 17.95 1.98
CA ASP A 854 0.29 17.53 3.27
C ASP A 854 1.44 18.45 3.68
N TRP A 855 1.58 18.71 4.98
CA TRP A 855 2.69 19.44 5.55
C TRP A 855 3.40 18.60 6.59
N VAL A 856 4.73 18.64 6.56
CA VAL A 856 5.59 17.92 7.51
C VAL A 856 6.65 18.86 8.02
N GLY A 857 6.73 19.00 9.34
CA GLY A 857 7.83 19.65 10.03
C GLY A 857 8.52 18.68 10.96
N SER A 858 9.83 18.59 10.93
CA SER A 858 10.58 17.81 11.92
C SER A 858 11.81 18.56 12.39
N TYR A 859 12.17 18.34 13.64
CA TYR A 859 13.36 18.91 14.27
C TYR A 859 14.08 17.81 15.05
N SER A 860 15.32 17.53 14.65
CA SER A 860 16.20 16.61 15.35
C SER A 860 17.19 17.42 16.19
N LEU A 861 17.16 17.21 17.51
CA LEU A 861 18.03 17.84 18.48
C LEU A 861 19.15 16.86 18.82
N GLY A 862 20.34 17.14 18.32
CA GLY A 862 21.49 16.25 18.40
C GLY A 862 21.19 14.89 17.77
N HIS A 863 21.80 13.82 18.33
CA HIS A 863 21.65 12.46 17.80
C HIS A 863 20.51 11.66 18.44
N HIS A 864 19.93 12.16 19.54
CA HIS A 864 19.02 11.40 20.37
C HIS A 864 17.55 11.76 20.19
N TRP A 865 17.22 13.04 20.03
CA TRP A 865 15.84 13.50 20.07
C TRP A 865 15.31 13.90 18.70
N SER A 866 14.12 13.49 18.36
CA SER A 866 13.43 13.92 17.15
C SER A 866 11.96 14.25 17.43
N PHE A 867 11.56 15.45 17.02
CA PHE A 867 10.19 15.95 17.09
C PHE A 867 9.63 16.04 15.68
N LYS A 868 8.39 15.65 15.46
CA LYS A 868 7.75 15.69 14.17
C LYS A 868 6.32 16.18 14.30
N LEU A 869 5.91 17.08 13.41
CA LEU A 869 4.53 17.49 13.25
C LEU A 869 4.12 17.21 11.81
N THR A 870 3.06 16.45 11.65
CA THR A 870 2.51 16.11 10.34
C THR A 870 1.08 16.58 10.27
N VAL A 871 0.71 17.27 9.19
CA VAL A 871 -0.68 17.66 8.91
C VAL A 871 -1.03 17.15 7.53
N LYS A 872 -1.93 16.17 7.46
CA LYS A 872 -2.39 15.55 6.21
C LYS A 872 -3.71 16.16 5.76
N ASP A 873 -3.85 16.30 4.45
CA ASP A 873 -5.00 16.90 3.77
C ASP A 873 -5.40 18.28 4.34
N LEU A 874 -4.45 19.22 4.28
CA LEU A 874 -4.66 20.63 4.65
C LEU A 874 -5.82 21.29 3.88
N LEU A 875 -6.13 20.77 2.68
CA LEU A 875 -7.22 21.28 1.84
C LEU A 875 -8.58 20.79 2.32
N ASN A 876 -8.64 19.81 3.22
CA ASN A 876 -9.86 19.14 3.66
C ASN A 876 -10.74 18.74 2.48
N SER A 877 -10.15 18.00 1.57
CA SER A 877 -10.68 17.74 0.24
C SER A 877 -11.95 16.92 0.28
N LYS A 878 -12.94 17.30 -0.51
CA LYS A 878 -14.19 16.57 -0.66
C LYS A 878 -14.02 15.51 -1.75
N VAL A 879 -14.19 14.25 -1.40
CA VAL A 879 -14.30 13.14 -2.36
C VAL A 879 -15.69 13.17 -2.96
N ARG A 880 -15.79 13.16 -4.28
CA ARG A 880 -17.05 13.32 -5.02
C ARG A 880 -17.12 12.31 -6.15
N PHE A 881 -18.30 11.75 -6.35
CA PHE A 881 -18.60 10.84 -7.44
C PHE A 881 -19.78 11.37 -8.26
N ARG A 882 -19.65 11.30 -9.58
CA ARG A 882 -20.71 11.71 -10.51
C ARG A 882 -20.96 10.63 -11.53
N GLN A 883 -22.22 10.41 -11.82
CA GLN A 883 -22.67 9.49 -12.85
C GLN A 883 -23.16 10.28 -14.07
N ASP A 884 -22.70 9.90 -15.25
CA ASP A 884 -23.20 10.44 -16.50
C ASP A 884 -24.62 9.87 -16.74
N VAL A 885 -25.58 10.73 -17.09
CA VAL A 885 -26.96 10.37 -17.41
C VAL A 885 -27.27 10.82 -18.82
N PRO A 886 -27.00 9.99 -19.84
CA PRO A 886 -27.05 10.39 -21.26
C PRO A 886 -28.43 10.89 -21.71
N GLN A 887 -29.52 10.34 -21.18
CA GLN A 887 -30.88 10.71 -21.58
C GLN A 887 -31.24 12.17 -21.25
N ILE A 888 -30.65 12.73 -20.22
CA ILE A 888 -30.86 14.14 -19.83
C ILE A 888 -29.63 15.01 -20.14
N ASN A 889 -28.58 14.40 -20.72
CA ASN A 889 -27.30 15.05 -21.03
C ASN A 889 -26.69 15.79 -19.83
N ASP A 890 -26.74 15.17 -18.63
CA ASP A 890 -26.24 15.74 -17.39
C ASP A 890 -25.40 14.74 -16.58
N LYS A 891 -24.65 15.25 -15.62
CA LYS A 891 -23.79 14.50 -14.68
C LYS A 891 -24.23 14.72 -13.26
N LEU A 892 -24.88 13.73 -12.69
CA LEU A 892 -25.48 13.83 -11.37
C LEU A 892 -24.52 13.33 -10.27
N GLU A 893 -24.48 14.04 -9.14
CA GLU A 893 -23.66 13.64 -7.99
C GLU A 893 -24.29 12.47 -7.26
N VAL A 894 -23.60 11.31 -7.28
CA VAL A 894 -24.09 10.07 -6.67
C VAL A 894 -23.59 9.87 -5.26
N GLU A 895 -22.39 10.35 -4.95
CA GLU A 895 -21.79 10.19 -3.63
C GLU A 895 -20.83 11.34 -3.33
N ALA A 896 -20.79 11.75 -2.07
CA ALA A 896 -19.79 12.69 -1.61
C ALA A 896 -19.55 12.58 -0.11
N PHE A 897 -18.29 12.74 0.32
CA PHE A 897 -17.89 12.77 1.74
C PHE A 897 -16.58 13.53 1.92
N ARG A 898 -16.23 13.85 3.19
CA ARG A 898 -14.95 14.47 3.56
C ARG A 898 -14.23 13.62 4.59
N PRO A 899 -13.01 13.14 4.28
CA PRO A 899 -12.18 12.43 5.25
C PRO A 899 -11.76 13.27 6.45
N GLY A 900 -11.57 14.59 6.27
CA GLY A 900 -11.09 15.51 7.29
C GLY A 900 -9.57 15.67 7.29
N THR A 901 -9.11 16.80 7.84
CA THR A 901 -7.67 17.08 8.03
C THR A 901 -7.17 16.38 9.28
N ASN A 902 -6.11 15.60 9.15
CA ASN A 902 -5.46 14.89 10.26
C ASN A 902 -4.17 15.62 10.68
N ALA A 903 -3.98 15.85 11.98
CA ALA A 903 -2.74 16.39 12.54
C ALA A 903 -2.17 15.45 13.60
N GLU A 904 -0.86 15.23 13.55
CA GLU A 904 -0.14 14.31 14.42
C GLU A 904 1.18 14.92 14.88
N ILE A 905 1.45 14.86 16.18
CA ILE A 905 2.73 15.26 16.80
C ILE A 905 3.45 13.98 17.20
N GLY A 906 4.64 13.80 16.70
CA GLY A 906 5.51 12.67 16.97
C GLY A 906 6.75 13.07 17.77
N PHE A 907 7.19 12.15 18.59
CA PHE A 907 8.37 12.24 19.40
C PHE A 907 9.14 10.92 19.30
N THR A 908 10.44 10.98 19.06
CA THR A 908 11.32 9.80 19.04
C THR A 908 12.59 10.09 19.82
N TYR A 909 12.96 9.13 20.67
CA TYR A 909 14.24 9.10 21.36
C TYR A 909 15.06 7.91 20.89
N LYS A 910 16.32 8.14 20.57
CA LYS A 910 17.28 7.12 20.18
C LYS A 910 18.48 7.15 21.14
N PHE A 911 18.75 6.00 21.74
CA PHE A 911 19.91 5.76 22.61
C PHE A 911 21.15 5.44 21.78
#